data_536ac12e47a10d1913d57f9e3172b2ba
#
_entry.id   536ac12e47a10d1913d57f9e3172b2ba
#
_cell.length_a   1.000
_cell.length_b   1.000
_cell.length_c   1.000
_cell.angle_alpha   90.00
_cell.angle_beta   90.00
_cell.angle_gamma   90.00
#
_symmetry.space_group_name_H-M   'P 1'
#
loop_
_entity.id
_entity.type
_entity.pdbx_description
1 polymer ?
#
loop_
_entity_poly.entity_id
_entity_poly.type
_entity_poly.pdbx_seq_one_letter_code
_entity_poly.pdbx_strand_id
1 'polypeptide(L)'
;VTLTAILFGGLAGVASLVLHWPVPILSGSLVTLVSIFAGGLIGALLGGVWIRRSKYGVERRLLEDYARWLVSEETVLILQGPIETLRFPVAVLRESGDIPPAVFVLHPKRENPIGDVRSPGVPLSPAQIQEHAQRLAMDHEVDPRPRRNAELLRRVENAHQWIHQVCLDLSEASRLEQGAPPTAEWILDNEFVIESNARDVRLNLPRRFYQELPALANEPYRGLPRIYGLAKALVSSAELRVDRENILAFIEAYQSVRTLTIGELWAVPQMLRIALIESIQDLAASALTELREHEIADFWANRLITANRRDPKQLFSILAELAATQPGPSPYFATQLVDHLYDEDAALVPVQSWLERIYRKSLSELNLREQNRQTKDQISIGNAFTSLRQLALLDWRRIFEQLSRVEGLLRFDPSGVYSKMDFDTRDRYRRAIEELARRSGQPEDQVARRAIELATQATREATGDDRRIHVGTYLMGEGRRELARLIPCHEAPRFRVLQWVYRHHSAVYFLGLSFFSAVFISLIVLPGLRGQTPGIRLVIALLLLIPVSQLALEVLNYLVMRLLPPRALPKMDFKVSGIPDAFRTLVVVPVFLGNAETIRAEVEKLEIRYLANKEGNLLFSLFTDYTDSDQAHREDDERLLQTATESLEALNHRYGGERFFLFHRDRTWSASEQKFIGWERKRGKIEELNRLIDGTRPEDADRLVYVGNPDHLSNVRFVITLDSDTQLPLGTARRMIETLAHPLNQPRFDAAGRILAGSYTIIQPRVSPTLPSTSGSLFSRLFADAVGIDPYTKAVSDVNQDLAGEGSYHGKGIYDVRAFSRVLSGRFPEEWLLSHDLIEGAHVR
;
A
#
# COMPACT_ATOMS: atom_id res chain seq x y z
N VAL A 1 11.90 26.93 31.09
CA VAL A 1 11.67 26.48 32.47
C VAL A 1 10.29 26.87 32.94
N THR A 2 9.89 28.14 32.86
CA THR A 2 8.57 28.62 33.30
C THR A 2 7.42 27.95 32.51
N LEU A 3 7.54 27.81 31.21
CA LEU A 3 6.51 27.18 30.36
C LEU A 3 6.35 25.69 30.66
N THR A 4 7.45 24.96 30.85
CA THR A 4 7.43 23.53 31.20
C THR A 4 6.87 23.32 32.62
N ALA A 5 7.20 24.19 33.57
CA ALA A 5 6.65 24.15 34.90
C ALA A 5 5.13 24.36 34.91
N ILE A 6 4.61 25.31 34.11
CA ILE A 6 3.17 25.57 33.97
C ILE A 6 2.46 24.39 33.33
N LEU A 7 3.06 23.80 32.30
CA LEU A 7 2.45 22.69 31.55
C LEU A 7 2.38 21.40 32.37
N PHE A 8 3.44 21.05 33.11
CA PHE A 8 3.45 19.88 34.00
C PHE A 8 2.61 20.09 35.25
N GLY A 9 2.61 21.30 35.81
CA GLY A 9 1.73 21.65 36.92
C GLY A 9 0.26 21.58 36.52
N GLY A 10 -0.11 22.12 35.37
CA GLY A 10 -1.45 22.06 34.84
C GLY A 10 -1.93 20.64 34.55
N LEU A 11 -1.10 19.81 33.87
CA LEU A 11 -1.40 18.40 33.60
C LEU A 11 -1.56 17.57 34.89
N ALA A 12 -0.72 17.77 35.90
CA ALA A 12 -0.84 17.09 37.17
C ALA A 12 -2.11 17.50 37.94
N GLY A 13 -2.49 18.78 37.88
CA GLY A 13 -3.74 19.27 38.44
C GLY A 13 -4.98 18.68 37.79
N VAL A 14 -5.01 18.62 36.44
CA VAL A 14 -6.09 18.00 35.70
C VAL A 14 -6.16 16.49 35.94
N ALA A 15 -5.04 15.78 35.99
CA ALA A 15 -5.00 14.37 36.34
C ALA A 15 -5.52 14.09 37.77
N SER A 16 -5.21 14.96 38.74
CA SER A 16 -5.73 14.86 40.09
C SER A 16 -7.24 15.07 40.17
N LEU A 17 -7.79 15.98 39.35
CA LEU A 17 -9.23 16.25 39.27
C LEU A 17 -10.00 15.10 38.60
N VAL A 18 -9.44 14.51 37.54
CA VAL A 18 -10.09 13.46 36.76
C VAL A 18 -10.03 12.09 37.44
N LEU A 19 -8.93 11.76 38.11
CA LEU A 19 -8.71 10.44 38.71
C LEU A 19 -9.40 10.21 40.04
N HIS A 20 -9.97 11.22 40.72
CA HIS A 20 -10.67 11.08 42.00
C HIS A 20 -9.98 10.07 42.91
N TRP A 21 -8.68 10.23 43.15
CA TRP A 21 -7.92 9.31 44.01
C TRP A 21 -8.38 9.48 45.44
N PRO A 22 -8.97 8.47 46.06
CA PRO A 22 -9.41 8.58 47.44
C PRO A 22 -8.20 8.44 48.38
N VAL A 23 -7.51 9.53 48.61
CA VAL A 23 -6.56 9.60 49.72
C VAL A 23 -7.33 10.15 50.93
N PRO A 24 -7.54 9.35 52.02
CA PRO A 24 -8.46 9.70 53.10
C PRO A 24 -8.00 10.85 54.02
N ILE A 25 -6.89 11.50 53.75
CA ILE A 25 -6.22 12.40 54.73
C ILE A 25 -6.15 13.85 54.24
N LEU A 26 -6.45 14.17 52.99
CA LEU A 26 -6.35 15.54 52.45
C LEU A 26 -7.62 15.94 51.69
N SER A 27 -8.12 17.14 51.92
CA SER A 27 -9.23 17.71 51.15
C SER A 27 -8.86 17.80 49.65
N GLY A 28 -9.79 17.54 48.76
CA GLY A 28 -9.54 17.46 47.30
C GLY A 28 -8.81 18.67 46.69
N SER A 29 -9.05 19.86 47.27
CA SER A 29 -8.38 21.11 46.91
C SER A 29 -6.88 21.13 47.27
N LEU A 30 -6.49 20.54 48.39
CA LEU A 30 -5.10 20.51 48.85
C LEU A 30 -4.29 19.48 48.01
N VAL A 31 -4.87 18.35 47.64
CA VAL A 31 -4.23 17.36 46.76
C VAL A 31 -3.99 17.95 45.37
N THR A 32 -4.95 18.69 44.82
CA THR A 32 -4.81 19.38 43.54
C THR A 32 -3.69 20.42 43.58
N LEU A 33 -3.61 21.21 44.68
CA LEU A 33 -2.59 22.23 44.86
C LEU A 33 -1.18 21.63 45.04
N VAL A 34 -1.05 20.54 45.76
CA VAL A 34 0.21 19.79 45.92
C VAL A 34 0.63 19.15 44.60
N SER A 35 -0.32 18.62 43.81
CA SER A 35 -0.03 18.05 42.49
C SER A 35 0.44 19.11 41.49
N ILE A 36 -0.16 20.31 41.50
CA ILE A 36 0.26 21.45 40.66
C ILE A 36 1.66 21.90 41.05
N PHE A 37 1.95 22.01 42.37
CA PHE A 37 3.28 22.41 42.88
C PHE A 37 4.36 21.35 42.55
N ALA A 38 4.07 20.07 42.77
CA ALA A 38 5.00 18.99 42.45
C ALA A 38 5.27 18.89 40.97
N GLY A 39 4.22 19.01 40.14
CA GLY A 39 4.35 19.03 38.66
C GLY A 39 5.12 20.25 38.18
N GLY A 40 4.89 21.43 38.79
CA GLY A 40 5.65 22.64 38.51
C GLY A 40 7.13 22.52 38.86
N LEU A 41 7.45 21.91 40.00
CA LEU A 41 8.84 21.68 40.46
C LEU A 41 9.56 20.69 39.53
N ILE A 42 8.90 19.61 39.17
CA ILE A 42 9.43 18.61 38.19
C ILE A 42 9.65 19.26 36.82
N GLY A 43 8.71 20.08 36.36
CA GLY A 43 8.84 20.81 35.11
C GLY A 43 10.00 21.81 35.13
N ALA A 44 10.20 22.52 36.25
CA ALA A 44 11.33 23.43 36.43
C ALA A 44 12.68 22.68 36.47
N LEU A 45 12.75 21.53 37.14
CA LEU A 45 13.94 20.68 37.16
C LEU A 45 14.27 20.11 35.78
N LEU A 46 13.28 19.56 35.07
CA LEU A 46 13.46 19.04 33.72
C LEU A 46 13.84 20.15 32.69
N GLY A 47 13.20 21.32 32.84
CA GLY A 47 13.55 22.48 32.04
C GLY A 47 14.96 23.00 32.34
N GLY A 48 15.39 23.02 33.65
CA GLY A 48 16.75 23.37 34.04
C GLY A 48 17.81 22.39 33.53
N VAL A 49 17.50 21.08 33.56
CA VAL A 49 18.38 20.04 32.97
C VAL A 49 18.44 20.17 31.46
N TRP A 50 17.31 20.49 30.81
CA TRP A 50 17.27 20.70 29.39
C TRP A 50 18.09 21.94 28.93
N ILE A 51 17.96 23.06 29.65
CA ILE A 51 18.77 24.28 29.39
C ILE A 51 20.26 24.02 29.69
N ARG A 52 20.58 23.22 30.72
CA ARG A 52 21.98 22.87 31.02
C ARG A 52 22.57 21.88 30.00
N ARG A 53 21.73 21.09 29.33
CA ARG A 53 22.12 20.15 28.28
C ARG A 53 22.09 20.75 26.87
N SER A 54 21.21 21.73 26.63
CA SER A 54 21.26 22.60 25.45
C SER A 54 22.37 23.64 25.67
N LYS A 55 23.60 23.22 25.44
CA LYS A 55 24.73 24.14 25.34
C LYS A 55 24.42 25.07 24.17
N TYR A 56 24.20 26.34 24.45
CA TYR A 56 24.20 27.39 23.47
C TYR A 56 25.53 27.30 22.69
N GLY A 57 25.51 26.68 21.67
CA GLY A 57 26.09 26.55 20.38
C GLY A 57 27.44 27.10 20.05
N VAL A 58 28.33 27.45 20.90
CA VAL A 58 29.70 27.72 20.52
C VAL A 58 30.55 26.48 20.81
N GLU A 59 31.03 25.82 19.77
CA GLU A 59 31.90 24.66 19.92
C GLU A 59 33.15 25.08 20.71
N ARG A 60 33.49 24.32 21.73
CA ARG A 60 34.59 24.60 22.64
C ARG A 60 35.92 24.80 21.92
N ARG A 61 36.16 24.14 20.80
CA ARG A 61 37.31 24.32 19.91
C ARG A 61 37.35 25.71 19.29
N LEU A 62 36.22 26.21 18.75
CA LEU A 62 36.12 27.53 18.20
C LEU A 62 36.42 28.62 19.26
N LEU A 63 35.91 28.44 20.47
CA LEU A 63 36.22 29.34 21.58
C LEU A 63 37.69 29.23 22.02
N GLU A 64 38.31 28.04 21.96
CA GLU A 64 39.70 27.83 22.26
C GLU A 64 40.61 28.42 21.15
N ASP A 65 40.14 28.36 19.89
CA ASP A 65 40.83 28.99 18.75
C ASP A 65 40.72 30.53 18.81
N TYR A 66 39.52 31.08 19.08
CA TYR A 66 39.34 32.52 19.31
C TYR A 66 40.12 33.03 20.52
N ALA A 67 40.19 32.26 21.62
CA ALA A 67 40.99 32.62 22.78
C ALA A 67 42.49 32.72 22.46
N ARG A 68 43.00 31.91 21.52
CA ARG A 68 44.37 32.00 21.03
C ARG A 68 44.62 33.29 20.23
N TRP A 69 43.63 33.80 19.49
CA TRP A 69 43.71 35.03 18.71
C TRP A 69 43.61 36.29 19.57
N LEU A 70 42.85 36.27 20.67
CA LEU A 70 42.79 37.38 21.63
C LEU A 70 44.17 37.70 22.31
N VAL A 71 45.11 36.78 22.24
CA VAL A 71 46.49 37.00 22.77
C VAL A 71 47.35 37.89 21.85
N SER A 72 46.92 38.14 20.59
CA SER A 72 47.67 38.93 19.59
C SER A 72 47.27 40.39 19.46
N GLU A 73 46.64 41.00 20.50
CA GLU A 73 46.20 42.42 20.54
C GLU A 73 45.12 42.80 19.50
N GLU A 74 44.46 41.87 18.86
CA GLU A 74 43.37 42.15 17.93
C GLU A 74 42.00 42.12 18.65
N THR A 75 41.12 43.06 18.30
CA THR A 75 39.75 43.08 18.83
C THR A 75 38.86 42.17 17.99
N VAL A 76 38.37 41.07 18.55
CA VAL A 76 37.44 40.17 17.89
C VAL A 76 36.02 40.54 18.31
N LEU A 77 35.19 40.97 17.38
CA LEU A 77 33.77 41.23 17.60
C LEU A 77 32.98 39.96 17.20
N ILE A 78 32.38 39.30 18.20
CA ILE A 78 31.52 38.11 17.97
C ILE A 78 30.07 38.57 18.09
N LEU A 79 29.32 38.47 16.98
CA LEU A 79 27.88 38.70 16.93
C LEU A 79 27.16 37.34 16.90
N GLN A 80 26.30 37.10 17.87
CA GLN A 80 25.52 35.87 17.96
C GLN A 80 24.01 36.16 17.97
N GLY A 81 23.24 35.57 17.09
CA GLY A 81 21.80 35.73 17.02
C GLY A 81 21.16 34.96 15.89
N PRO A 82 19.83 34.96 15.79
CA PRO A 82 19.13 34.45 14.64
C PRO A 82 19.56 35.17 13.37
N ILE A 83 19.64 34.45 12.25
CA ILE A 83 20.12 34.96 10.96
C ILE A 83 19.44 36.25 10.50
N GLU A 84 18.12 36.37 10.79
CA GLU A 84 17.33 37.57 10.44
C GLU A 84 17.78 38.81 11.18
N THR A 85 18.32 38.66 12.38
CA THR A 85 18.86 39.77 13.19
C THR A 85 20.31 40.10 12.85
N LEU A 86 21.05 39.12 12.28
CA LEU A 86 22.48 39.29 11.94
C LEU A 86 22.69 39.92 10.54
N ARG A 87 21.69 39.82 9.63
CA ARG A 87 21.81 40.39 8.27
C ARG A 87 22.20 41.84 8.24
N PHE A 88 21.56 42.69 9.01
CA PHE A 88 21.85 44.11 9.05
C PHE A 88 23.22 44.42 9.66
N PRO A 89 23.61 43.90 10.83
CA PRO A 89 24.97 44.10 11.37
C PRO A 89 26.07 43.60 10.43
N VAL A 90 25.86 42.45 9.76
CA VAL A 90 26.86 41.90 8.82
C VAL A 90 27.01 42.81 7.59
N ALA A 91 25.90 43.32 7.02
CA ALA A 91 25.93 44.25 5.90
C ALA A 91 26.68 45.55 6.28
N VAL A 92 26.38 46.13 7.46
CA VAL A 92 27.06 47.33 7.97
C VAL A 92 28.55 47.09 8.18
N LEU A 93 28.93 45.92 8.70
CA LEU A 93 30.37 45.58 8.88
C LEU A 93 31.07 45.36 7.57
N ARG A 94 30.40 44.85 6.54
CA ARG A 94 30.94 44.70 5.17
C ARG A 94 31.17 46.08 4.50
N GLU A 95 30.26 47.02 4.73
CA GLU A 95 30.37 48.38 4.13
C GLU A 95 31.36 49.32 4.86
N SER A 96 31.54 49.12 6.16
CA SER A 96 32.28 50.03 7.04
C SER A 96 33.73 49.65 7.32
N GLY A 97 34.14 48.45 6.92
CA GLY A 97 35.48 47.92 7.24
C GLY A 97 36.34 47.59 6.03
N ASP A 98 37.64 47.83 6.16
CA ASP A 98 38.67 47.41 5.18
C ASP A 98 38.82 45.88 5.14
N ILE A 99 38.16 45.15 6.06
CA ILE A 99 38.18 43.69 6.20
C ILE A 99 36.74 43.19 6.22
N PRO A 100 36.33 42.37 5.27
CA PRO A 100 35.01 41.77 5.30
C PRO A 100 34.84 40.85 6.56
N PRO A 101 33.71 40.92 7.29
CA PRO A 101 33.50 40.06 8.46
C PRO A 101 33.47 38.61 8.01
N ALA A 102 34.23 37.75 8.69
CA ALA A 102 34.06 36.29 8.54
C ALA A 102 32.78 35.85 9.22
N VAL A 103 31.84 35.34 8.45
CA VAL A 103 30.56 34.83 8.95
C VAL A 103 30.68 33.31 9.11
N PHE A 104 30.67 32.82 10.34
CA PHE A 104 30.69 31.41 10.63
C PHE A 104 29.28 30.94 11.00
N VAL A 105 28.80 29.96 10.32
CA VAL A 105 27.60 29.23 10.73
C VAL A 105 28.03 28.19 11.75
N LEU A 106 27.66 28.39 13.01
CA LEU A 106 28.00 27.48 14.08
C LEU A 106 27.11 26.22 13.98
N HIS A 107 27.48 25.31 13.12
CA HIS A 107 26.80 24.04 13.04
C HIS A 107 27.31 23.07 14.12
N PRO A 108 26.42 22.39 14.86
CA PRO A 108 26.86 21.30 15.73
C PRO A 108 27.62 20.28 14.89
N LYS A 109 28.75 19.77 15.39
CA LYS A 109 29.51 18.71 14.70
C LYS A 109 28.59 17.50 14.54
N ARG A 110 28.05 17.32 13.34
CA ARG A 110 27.17 16.19 13.01
C ARG A 110 28.03 15.09 12.43
N GLU A 111 28.33 14.10 13.26
CA GLU A 111 28.98 12.88 12.76
C GLU A 111 28.01 12.16 11.83
N ASN A 112 28.49 11.74 10.66
CA ASN A 112 27.72 10.90 9.75
C ASN A 112 27.42 9.57 10.46
N PRO A 113 26.16 9.24 10.75
CA PRO A 113 25.81 8.05 11.54
C PRO A 113 26.12 6.73 10.81
N ILE A 114 26.47 6.77 9.52
CA ILE A 114 26.80 5.60 8.71
C ILE A 114 28.31 5.37 8.63
N GLY A 115 29.13 6.38 8.97
CA GLY A 115 30.58 6.37 8.80
C GLY A 115 31.00 6.65 7.35
N ASP A 116 32.32 6.69 7.10
CA ASP A 116 32.84 6.88 5.75
C ASP A 116 32.53 5.65 4.87
N VAL A 117 31.47 5.74 4.10
CA VAL A 117 31.21 4.79 3.01
C VAL A 117 32.01 5.30 1.81
N ARG A 118 32.90 4.46 1.32
CA ARG A 118 33.81 4.81 0.20
C ARG A 118 33.02 5.38 -0.98
N SER A 119 33.54 6.44 -1.57
CA SER A 119 33.05 7.08 -2.79
C SER A 119 32.66 6.08 -3.87
N PRO A 120 31.61 6.35 -4.66
CA PRO A 120 31.21 5.51 -5.80
C PRO A 120 32.42 5.22 -6.69
N GLY A 121 32.57 3.97 -7.11
CA GLY A 121 33.63 3.52 -8.00
C GLY A 121 33.52 4.18 -9.40
N VAL A 122 34.41 3.83 -10.31
CA VAL A 122 34.28 4.18 -11.72
C VAL A 122 33.03 3.47 -12.27
N PRO A 123 32.17 4.14 -13.05
CA PRO A 123 30.96 3.52 -13.62
C PRO A 123 31.37 2.33 -14.50
N LEU A 124 30.70 1.20 -14.25
CA LEU A 124 30.92 -0.03 -14.99
C LEU A 124 30.06 -0.05 -16.26
N SER A 125 30.61 -0.62 -17.35
CA SER A 125 29.82 -0.92 -18.53
C SER A 125 28.72 -1.96 -18.23
N PRO A 126 27.65 -2.05 -19.04
CA PRO A 126 26.60 -3.03 -18.82
C PRO A 126 27.10 -4.48 -18.68
N ALA A 127 28.10 -4.87 -19.47
CA ALA A 127 28.71 -6.21 -19.37
C ALA A 127 29.46 -6.42 -18.05
N GLN A 128 30.19 -5.40 -17.59
CA GLN A 128 30.90 -5.44 -16.31
C GLN A 128 29.90 -5.44 -15.12
N ILE A 129 28.78 -4.75 -15.23
CA ILE A 129 27.70 -4.78 -14.24
C ILE A 129 27.15 -6.21 -14.08
N GLN A 130 26.92 -6.92 -15.19
CA GLN A 130 26.47 -8.30 -15.18
C GLN A 130 27.52 -9.24 -14.58
N GLU A 131 28.78 -9.10 -14.98
CA GLU A 131 29.89 -9.91 -14.42
C GLU A 131 30.04 -9.67 -12.90
N HIS A 132 29.92 -8.41 -12.47
CA HIS A 132 29.95 -8.06 -11.06
C HIS A 132 28.80 -8.74 -10.28
N ALA A 133 27.60 -8.74 -10.83
CA ALA A 133 26.44 -9.41 -10.24
C ALA A 133 26.67 -10.93 -10.09
N GLN A 134 27.27 -11.58 -11.11
CA GLN A 134 27.57 -13.00 -11.04
C GLN A 134 28.64 -13.34 -10.00
N ARG A 135 29.71 -12.52 -9.89
CA ARG A 135 30.72 -12.67 -8.84
C ARG A 135 30.10 -12.51 -7.44
N LEU A 136 29.27 -11.50 -7.23
CA LEU A 136 28.56 -11.32 -5.96
C LEU A 136 27.67 -12.52 -5.63
N ALA A 137 27.05 -13.15 -6.63
CA ALA A 137 26.24 -14.34 -6.40
C ALA A 137 27.07 -15.55 -5.96
N MET A 138 28.33 -15.65 -6.40
CA MET A 138 29.26 -16.71 -5.94
C MET A 138 29.73 -16.42 -4.52
N ASP A 139 30.02 -15.16 -4.19
CA ASP A 139 30.60 -14.75 -2.91
C ASP A 139 29.58 -14.67 -1.77
N HIS A 140 28.32 -14.41 -2.08
CA HIS A 140 27.27 -14.24 -1.07
C HIS A 140 26.98 -15.57 -0.36
N GLU A 141 27.16 -15.60 0.94
CA GLU A 141 26.71 -16.67 1.82
C GLU A 141 25.46 -16.22 2.57
N VAL A 142 24.42 -17.07 2.58
CA VAL A 142 23.13 -16.74 3.20
C VAL A 142 23.00 -17.44 4.53
N ASP A 143 22.69 -16.68 5.59
CA ASP A 143 22.35 -17.23 6.90
C ASP A 143 20.93 -17.80 6.86
N PRO A 144 20.74 -19.10 7.07
CA PRO A 144 19.42 -19.73 7.13
C PRO A 144 18.58 -19.29 8.34
N ARG A 145 19.19 -18.65 9.35
CA ARG A 145 18.55 -18.17 10.57
C ARG A 145 18.88 -16.70 10.82
N PRO A 146 18.35 -15.77 10.02
CA PRO A 146 18.68 -14.36 10.14
C PRO A 146 18.36 -13.81 11.52
N ARG A 147 19.25 -12.95 12.04
CA ARG A 147 19.03 -12.25 13.31
C ARG A 147 17.85 -11.28 13.15
N ARG A 148 16.94 -11.29 14.12
CA ARG A 148 15.75 -10.42 14.14
C ARG A 148 16.12 -8.99 14.57
N ASN A 149 16.98 -8.31 13.83
CA ASN A 149 17.27 -6.91 14.06
C ASN A 149 16.48 -6.03 13.06
N ALA A 150 16.33 -4.76 13.36
CA ALA A 150 15.69 -3.77 12.48
C ALA A 150 16.65 -2.60 12.21
N GLU A 151 17.92 -2.89 12.17
CA GLU A 151 19.01 -1.90 12.08
C GLU A 151 18.87 -1.03 10.84
N LEU A 152 18.65 -1.65 9.68
CA LEU A 152 18.55 -0.92 8.41
C LEU A 152 17.37 0.06 8.39
N LEU A 153 16.22 -0.31 9.00
CA LEU A 153 15.07 0.59 9.10
C LEU A 153 15.36 1.81 9.98
N ARG A 154 16.13 1.62 11.05
CA ARG A 154 16.59 2.72 11.91
C ARG A 154 17.62 3.60 11.20
N ARG A 155 18.52 3.00 10.41
CA ARG A 155 19.52 3.75 9.62
C ARG A 155 18.83 4.70 8.64
N VAL A 156 17.79 4.25 7.92
CA VAL A 156 17.04 5.10 6.99
C VAL A 156 16.34 6.27 7.71
N GLU A 157 15.74 6.00 8.85
CA GLU A 157 15.09 7.07 9.64
C GLU A 157 16.10 8.09 10.14
N ASN A 158 17.24 7.60 10.66
CA ASN A 158 18.34 8.48 11.09
C ASN A 158 18.93 9.26 9.92
N ALA A 159 19.13 8.63 8.74
CA ALA A 159 19.62 9.27 7.54
C ALA A 159 18.68 10.42 7.11
N HIS A 160 17.39 10.16 7.04
CA HIS A 160 16.39 11.17 6.69
C HIS A 160 16.42 12.36 7.65
N GLN A 161 16.40 12.11 8.97
CA GLN A 161 16.45 13.16 9.98
C GLN A 161 17.78 13.95 9.92
N TRP A 162 18.89 13.27 9.67
CA TRP A 162 20.20 13.90 9.55
C TRP A 162 20.27 14.78 8.30
N ILE A 163 19.80 14.29 7.13
CA ILE A 163 19.76 15.08 5.89
C ILE A 163 18.88 16.32 6.06
N HIS A 164 17.71 16.18 6.68
CA HIS A 164 16.83 17.31 6.99
C HIS A 164 17.56 18.40 7.79
N GLN A 165 18.34 18.00 8.80
CA GLN A 165 19.12 18.96 9.59
C GLN A 165 20.25 19.60 8.77
N VAL A 166 20.88 18.85 7.86
CA VAL A 166 21.88 19.39 6.93
C VAL A 166 21.23 20.38 5.96
N CYS A 167 20.02 20.11 5.47
CA CYS A 167 19.27 21.08 4.65
C CYS A 167 19.02 22.40 5.38
N LEU A 168 18.69 22.36 6.66
CA LEU A 168 18.55 23.57 7.45
C LEU A 168 19.87 24.35 7.55
N ASP A 169 20.97 23.64 7.83
CA ASP A 169 22.31 24.23 7.93
C ASP A 169 22.73 24.85 6.58
N LEU A 170 22.58 24.13 5.47
CA LEU A 170 22.92 24.63 4.13
C LEU A 170 22.00 25.79 3.68
N SER A 171 20.74 25.77 4.03
CA SER A 171 19.79 26.87 3.76
C SER A 171 20.19 28.14 4.51
N GLU A 172 20.68 28.01 5.74
CA GLU A 172 21.18 29.12 6.53
C GLU A 172 22.42 29.73 5.90
N ALA A 173 23.38 28.90 5.48
CA ALA A 173 24.59 29.33 4.78
C ALA A 173 24.27 30.04 3.43
N SER A 174 23.35 29.51 2.66
CA SER A 174 22.89 30.12 1.40
C SER A 174 22.28 31.51 1.61
N ARG A 175 21.49 31.69 2.69
CA ARG A 175 20.91 32.99 3.04
C ARG A 175 21.97 34.05 3.44
N LEU A 176 23.13 33.60 3.92
CA LEU A 176 24.26 34.48 4.28
C LEU A 176 25.14 34.81 3.10
N GLU A 177 24.76 34.39 1.87
CA GLU A 177 25.56 34.57 0.65
C GLU A 177 26.94 33.91 0.73
N GLN A 178 27.13 32.95 1.59
CA GLN A 178 28.30 32.09 1.62
C GLN A 178 28.21 31.15 0.42
N GLY A 179 29.29 30.98 -0.32
CA GLY A 179 29.36 30.17 -1.54
C GLY A 179 28.96 28.73 -1.26
N ALA A 180 27.71 28.38 -1.47
CA ALA A 180 27.23 27.01 -1.28
C ALA A 180 27.79 26.10 -2.39
N PRO A 181 28.32 24.91 -2.06
CA PRO A 181 28.72 23.93 -3.05
C PRO A 181 27.58 23.58 -4.02
N PRO A 182 27.82 23.30 -5.31
CA PRO A 182 26.78 22.94 -6.26
C PRO A 182 25.94 21.71 -5.85
N THR A 183 26.53 20.79 -5.09
CA THR A 183 25.81 19.62 -4.50
C THR A 183 24.78 20.04 -3.45
N ALA A 184 25.02 21.15 -2.73
CA ALA A 184 24.09 21.67 -1.72
C ALA A 184 22.77 22.16 -2.35
N GLU A 185 22.84 22.85 -3.50
CA GLU A 185 21.65 23.32 -4.22
C GLU A 185 20.73 22.14 -4.60
N TRP A 186 21.33 21.06 -5.14
CA TRP A 186 20.55 19.84 -5.45
C TRP A 186 19.84 19.25 -4.24
N ILE A 187 20.48 19.24 -3.08
CA ILE A 187 19.91 18.69 -1.84
C ILE A 187 18.77 19.58 -1.37
N LEU A 188 18.96 20.90 -1.35
CA LEU A 188 17.94 21.85 -0.91
C LEU A 188 16.69 21.82 -1.81
N ASP A 189 16.87 21.79 -3.11
CA ASP A 189 15.77 21.79 -4.07
C ASP A 189 14.96 20.47 -4.08
N ASN A 190 15.55 19.39 -3.58
CA ASN A 190 14.99 18.05 -3.72
C ASN A 190 14.77 17.32 -2.39
N GLU A 191 14.78 18.01 -1.25
CA GLU A 191 14.56 17.41 0.06
C GLU A 191 13.24 16.62 0.13
N PHE A 192 12.17 17.13 -0.48
CA PHE A 192 10.86 16.47 -0.53
C PHE A 192 10.89 15.07 -1.19
N VAL A 193 11.84 14.84 -2.13
CA VAL A 193 12.02 13.53 -2.78
C VAL A 193 12.55 12.52 -1.76
N ILE A 194 13.49 12.95 -0.89
CA ILE A 194 14.04 12.10 0.16
C ILE A 194 12.95 11.74 1.17
N GLU A 195 12.17 12.73 1.65
CA GLU A 195 11.07 12.52 2.57
C GLU A 195 10.03 11.53 2.03
N SER A 196 9.61 11.73 0.76
CA SER A 196 8.65 10.86 0.10
C SER A 196 9.16 9.41 0.01
N ASN A 197 10.41 9.20 -0.42
CA ASN A 197 10.98 7.87 -0.56
C ASN A 197 11.26 7.20 0.80
N ALA A 198 11.66 7.94 1.83
CA ALA A 198 11.80 7.41 3.19
C ALA A 198 10.45 6.98 3.76
N ARG A 199 9.37 7.73 3.46
CA ARG A 199 8.00 7.35 3.81
C ARG A 199 7.56 6.07 3.08
N ASP A 200 7.86 5.95 1.79
CA ASP A 200 7.58 4.75 1.00
C ASP A 200 8.30 3.52 1.55
N VAL A 201 9.55 3.63 1.95
CA VAL A 201 10.28 2.55 2.61
C VAL A 201 9.57 2.13 3.90
N ARG A 202 9.17 3.07 4.74
CA ARG A 202 8.49 2.81 6.01
C ARG A 202 7.15 2.09 5.83
N LEU A 203 6.36 2.48 4.82
CA LEU A 203 5.06 1.89 4.54
C LEU A 203 5.17 0.51 3.90
N ASN A 204 6.11 0.30 2.98
CA ASN A 204 6.19 -0.89 2.14
C ASN A 204 7.22 -1.93 2.63
N LEU A 205 8.02 -1.59 3.65
CA LEU A 205 8.95 -2.52 4.30
C LEU A 205 8.64 -2.65 5.80
N PRO A 206 7.47 -3.20 6.18
CA PRO A 206 7.11 -3.36 7.58
C PRO A 206 8.10 -4.30 8.27
N ARG A 207 8.34 -4.06 9.57
CA ARG A 207 9.35 -4.77 10.37
C ARG A 207 9.28 -6.28 10.27
N ARG A 208 8.07 -6.84 10.21
CA ARG A 208 7.88 -8.29 10.08
C ARG A 208 8.37 -8.80 8.73
N PHE A 209 8.03 -8.13 7.63
CA PHE A 209 8.50 -8.50 6.28
C PHE A 209 10.03 -8.38 6.18
N TYR A 210 10.61 -7.30 6.69
CA TYR A 210 12.06 -7.12 6.76
C TYR A 210 12.77 -8.28 7.47
N GLN A 211 12.21 -8.78 8.59
CA GLN A 211 12.78 -9.86 9.40
C GLN A 211 12.64 -11.26 8.75
N GLU A 212 11.80 -11.39 7.74
CA GLU A 212 11.62 -12.63 6.97
C GLU A 212 12.61 -12.74 5.78
N LEU A 213 13.31 -11.63 5.44
CA LEU A 213 14.28 -11.61 4.33
C LEU A 213 15.57 -12.39 4.68
N PRO A 214 16.11 -13.17 3.74
CA PRO A 214 17.40 -13.84 3.89
C PRO A 214 18.52 -12.82 4.13
N ALA A 215 19.37 -13.08 5.13
CA ALA A 215 20.49 -12.22 5.49
C ALA A 215 21.83 -12.80 5.03
N LEU A 216 22.82 -11.93 4.83
CA LEU A 216 24.19 -12.33 4.53
C LEU A 216 24.90 -12.84 5.79
N ALA A 217 25.69 -13.90 5.63
CA ALA A 217 26.54 -14.45 6.68
C ALA A 217 27.96 -13.86 6.66
N ASN A 218 28.40 -13.29 5.51
CA ASN A 218 29.73 -12.74 5.29
C ASN A 218 29.77 -11.20 5.27
N GLU A 219 30.94 -10.64 5.55
CA GLU A 219 31.23 -9.21 5.48
C GLU A 219 31.23 -8.73 4.01
N PRO A 220 30.97 -7.43 3.75
CA PRO A 220 30.79 -6.35 4.73
C PRO A 220 29.34 -6.21 5.26
N TYR A 221 28.37 -6.94 4.74
CA TYR A 221 26.93 -6.76 5.05
C TYR A 221 26.37 -7.88 5.93
N ARG A 222 27.23 -8.49 6.75
CA ARG A 222 26.81 -9.58 7.66
C ARG A 222 25.62 -9.20 8.53
N GLY A 223 24.59 -10.03 8.51
CA GLY A 223 23.35 -9.84 9.28
C GLY A 223 22.34 -8.88 8.64
N LEU A 224 22.68 -8.23 7.53
CA LEU A 224 21.75 -7.42 6.73
C LEU A 224 21.11 -8.25 5.61
N PRO A 225 19.92 -7.86 5.11
CA PRO A 225 19.29 -8.57 4.01
C PRO A 225 20.21 -8.71 2.79
N ARG A 226 20.29 -9.89 2.20
CA ARG A 226 21.09 -10.15 0.99
C ARG A 226 20.75 -9.15 -0.13
N ILE A 227 19.46 -8.87 -0.31
CA ILE A 227 18.99 -7.95 -1.33
C ILE A 227 19.45 -6.50 -1.09
N TYR A 228 19.76 -6.11 0.15
CA TYR A 228 20.38 -4.82 0.43
C TYR A 228 21.82 -4.77 -0.10
N GLY A 229 22.59 -5.84 0.10
CA GLY A 229 23.94 -5.94 -0.47
C GLY A 229 23.93 -5.80 -2.00
N LEU A 230 22.94 -6.45 -2.66
CA LEU A 230 22.75 -6.31 -4.10
C LEU A 230 22.41 -4.87 -4.49
N ALA A 231 21.51 -4.22 -3.76
CA ALA A 231 21.11 -2.84 -4.05
C ALA A 231 22.29 -1.86 -3.92
N LYS A 232 23.11 -2.01 -2.87
CA LYS A 232 24.34 -1.19 -2.70
C LYS A 232 25.32 -1.42 -3.85
N ALA A 233 25.54 -2.67 -4.26
CA ALA A 233 26.42 -3.00 -5.35
C ALA A 233 25.95 -2.42 -6.69
N LEU A 234 24.65 -2.52 -7.02
CA LEU A 234 24.07 -1.93 -8.23
C LEU A 234 24.20 -0.42 -8.23
N VAL A 235 23.78 0.23 -7.14
CA VAL A 235 23.83 1.69 -6.98
C VAL A 235 25.26 2.21 -7.14
N SER A 236 26.25 1.55 -6.51
CA SER A 236 27.67 1.92 -6.62
C SER A 236 28.23 1.68 -8.03
N SER A 237 27.88 0.57 -8.67
CA SER A 237 28.38 0.18 -10.00
C SER A 237 27.84 1.06 -11.12
N ALA A 238 26.64 1.60 -10.94
CA ALA A 238 25.92 2.42 -11.92
C ALA A 238 26.07 3.93 -11.65
N GLU A 239 27.00 4.36 -10.79
CA GLU A 239 27.20 5.76 -10.40
C GLU A 239 25.89 6.45 -9.98
N LEU A 240 25.15 5.79 -9.11
CA LEU A 240 23.84 6.18 -8.58
C LEU A 240 22.72 6.31 -9.65
N ARG A 241 22.98 5.95 -10.90
CA ARG A 241 22.00 5.92 -11.97
C ARG A 241 21.30 4.56 -12.02
N VAL A 242 20.12 4.49 -11.45
CA VAL A 242 19.30 3.27 -11.37
C VAL A 242 18.10 3.42 -12.28
N ASP A 243 18.07 2.67 -13.37
CA ASP A 243 16.97 2.57 -14.30
C ASP A 243 16.47 1.14 -14.46
N ARG A 244 15.38 0.95 -15.21
CA ARG A 244 14.77 -0.37 -15.40
C ARG A 244 15.72 -1.37 -16.03
N GLU A 245 16.53 -0.95 -16.98
CA GLU A 245 17.42 -1.84 -17.75
C GLU A 245 18.56 -2.35 -16.86
N ASN A 246 19.16 -1.46 -16.06
CA ASN A 246 20.21 -1.81 -15.12
C ASN A 246 19.70 -2.74 -14.02
N ILE A 247 18.48 -2.51 -13.50
CA ILE A 247 17.85 -3.39 -12.50
C ILE A 247 17.65 -4.79 -13.06
N LEU A 248 17.05 -4.90 -14.27
CA LEU A 248 16.80 -6.20 -14.89
C LEU A 248 18.10 -6.95 -15.18
N ALA A 249 19.04 -6.31 -15.87
CA ALA A 249 20.31 -6.92 -16.24
C ALA A 249 21.12 -7.41 -15.03
N PHE A 250 21.18 -6.62 -13.96
CA PHE A 250 21.91 -6.97 -12.75
C PHE A 250 21.28 -8.14 -12.00
N ILE A 251 19.96 -8.10 -11.79
CA ILE A 251 19.25 -9.13 -11.04
C ILE A 251 19.17 -10.44 -11.84
N GLU A 252 18.95 -10.39 -13.15
CA GLU A 252 18.97 -11.58 -14.01
C GLU A 252 20.35 -12.24 -13.99
N ALA A 253 21.43 -11.45 -14.11
CA ALA A 253 22.80 -11.95 -14.03
C ALA A 253 23.09 -12.60 -12.67
N TYR A 254 22.68 -11.99 -11.57
CA TYR A 254 22.78 -12.58 -10.24
C TYR A 254 22.01 -13.90 -10.15
N GLN A 255 20.78 -13.93 -10.62
CA GLN A 255 19.90 -15.10 -10.59
C GLN A 255 20.35 -16.24 -11.53
N SER A 256 21.25 -15.96 -12.50
CA SER A 256 21.85 -17.04 -13.31
C SER A 256 22.71 -17.98 -12.45
N VAL A 257 23.25 -17.49 -11.33
CA VAL A 257 24.08 -18.25 -10.38
C VAL A 257 23.29 -18.64 -9.12
N ARG A 258 22.56 -17.70 -8.51
CA ARG A 258 21.84 -17.93 -7.24
C ARG A 258 20.47 -17.27 -7.24
N THR A 259 19.42 -18.08 -7.09
CA THR A 259 18.02 -17.62 -7.11
C THR A 259 17.68 -16.71 -5.92
N LEU A 260 16.94 -15.68 -6.18
CA LEU A 260 16.29 -14.81 -5.17
C LEU A 260 14.88 -15.32 -4.85
N THR A 261 14.48 -15.15 -3.61
CA THR A 261 13.12 -15.50 -3.15
C THR A 261 12.09 -14.46 -3.63
N ILE A 262 10.82 -14.83 -3.61
CA ILE A 262 9.69 -13.92 -3.91
C ILE A 262 9.76 -12.68 -3.02
N GLY A 263 10.01 -12.86 -1.71
CA GLY A 263 10.13 -11.76 -0.76
C GLY A 263 11.29 -10.82 -1.08
N GLU A 264 12.46 -11.34 -1.49
CA GLU A 264 13.59 -10.51 -1.89
C GLU A 264 13.30 -9.68 -3.14
N LEU A 265 12.64 -10.25 -4.15
CA LEU A 265 12.25 -9.53 -5.36
C LEU A 265 11.27 -8.39 -5.06
N TRP A 266 10.33 -8.60 -4.12
CA TRP A 266 9.43 -7.55 -3.66
C TRP A 266 10.12 -6.47 -2.82
N ALA A 267 11.25 -6.79 -2.19
CA ALA A 267 12.03 -5.83 -1.41
C ALA A 267 12.98 -4.97 -2.27
N VAL A 268 13.27 -5.35 -3.54
CA VAL A 268 14.19 -4.62 -4.43
C VAL A 268 13.94 -3.11 -4.44
N PRO A 269 12.71 -2.60 -4.71
CA PRO A 269 12.48 -1.17 -4.77
C PRO A 269 12.82 -0.44 -3.48
N GLN A 270 12.56 -1.07 -2.35
CA GLN A 270 12.83 -0.47 -1.05
C GLN A 270 14.33 -0.47 -0.73
N MET A 271 15.04 -1.53 -1.07
CA MET A 271 16.48 -1.62 -0.86
C MET A 271 17.26 -0.65 -1.76
N LEU A 272 16.80 -0.44 -3.00
CA LEU A 272 17.37 0.58 -3.88
C LEU A 272 17.17 2.00 -3.33
N ARG A 273 15.97 2.31 -2.81
CA ARG A 273 15.71 3.59 -2.15
C ARG A 273 16.63 3.80 -0.95
N ILE A 274 16.79 2.79 -0.10
CA ILE A 274 17.66 2.85 1.06
C ILE A 274 19.10 3.13 0.61
N ALA A 275 19.61 2.38 -0.35
CA ALA A 275 20.97 2.55 -0.86
C ALA A 275 21.23 3.95 -1.45
N LEU A 276 20.25 4.51 -2.18
CA LEU A 276 20.33 5.87 -2.75
C LEU A 276 20.25 6.95 -1.66
N ILE A 277 19.36 6.82 -0.66
CA ILE A 277 19.26 7.78 0.45
C ILE A 277 20.56 7.80 1.26
N GLU A 278 21.16 6.65 1.53
CA GLU A 278 22.47 6.57 2.19
C GLU A 278 23.58 7.23 1.34
N SER A 279 23.56 7.04 0.02
CA SER A 279 24.53 7.69 -0.87
C SER A 279 24.34 9.21 -0.92
N ILE A 280 23.10 9.70 -0.89
CA ILE A 280 22.81 11.13 -0.77
C ILE A 280 23.30 11.67 0.57
N GLN A 281 23.15 10.89 1.66
CA GLN A 281 23.67 11.27 2.98
C GLN A 281 25.20 11.46 2.95
N ASP A 282 25.92 10.56 2.28
CA ASP A 282 27.38 10.69 2.14
C ASP A 282 27.77 11.95 1.33
N LEU A 283 27.06 12.23 0.23
CA LEU A 283 27.26 13.44 -0.57
C LEU A 283 26.90 14.73 0.21
N ALA A 284 25.85 14.67 1.03
CA ALA A 284 25.45 15.79 1.91
C ALA A 284 26.51 16.05 3.00
N ALA A 285 27.13 15.01 3.53
CA ALA A 285 28.23 15.13 4.49
C ALA A 285 29.47 15.78 3.85
N SER A 286 29.75 15.43 2.58
CA SER A 286 30.81 16.08 1.79
C SER A 286 30.51 17.56 1.60
N ALA A 287 29.30 17.89 1.15
CA ALA A 287 28.90 19.28 0.94
C ALA A 287 28.98 20.14 2.22
N LEU A 288 28.57 19.59 3.36
CA LEU A 288 28.69 20.27 4.64
C LEU A 288 30.15 20.48 5.07
N THR A 289 31.01 19.51 4.76
CA THR A 289 32.46 19.61 5.01
C THR A 289 33.09 20.72 4.13
N GLU A 290 32.73 20.74 2.85
CA GLU A 290 33.17 21.75 1.90
C GLU A 290 32.77 23.16 2.33
N LEU A 291 31.53 23.34 2.78
CA LEU A 291 31.06 24.63 3.30
C LEU A 291 31.94 25.14 4.46
N ARG A 292 32.24 24.26 5.41
CA ARG A 292 33.10 24.60 6.56
C ARG A 292 34.53 24.97 6.13
N GLU A 293 35.08 24.20 5.21
CA GLU A 293 36.43 24.44 4.70
C GLU A 293 36.51 25.71 3.90
N HIS A 294 35.44 26.07 3.17
CA HIS A 294 35.33 27.37 2.49
C HIS A 294 35.40 28.52 3.47
N GLU A 295 34.61 28.48 4.55
CA GLU A 295 34.62 29.50 5.60
C GLU A 295 35.97 29.65 6.27
N ILE A 296 36.66 28.54 6.53
CA ILE A 296 38.00 28.55 7.12
C ILE A 296 39.02 29.13 6.11
N ALA A 297 38.86 28.82 4.82
CA ALA A 297 39.73 29.37 3.78
C ALA A 297 39.56 30.91 3.66
N ASP A 298 38.30 31.40 3.66
CA ASP A 298 37.96 32.81 3.67
C ASP A 298 38.59 33.55 4.85
N PHE A 299 38.44 32.96 6.04
CA PHE A 299 39.03 33.54 7.25
C PHE A 299 40.57 33.74 7.10
N TRP A 300 41.26 32.68 6.69
CA TRP A 300 42.73 32.76 6.52
C TRP A 300 43.15 33.68 5.35
N ALA A 301 42.41 33.64 4.24
CA ALA A 301 42.67 34.56 3.11
C ALA A 301 42.56 36.03 3.55
N ASN A 302 41.47 36.38 4.25
CA ASN A 302 41.26 37.73 4.73
C ASN A 302 42.36 38.18 5.71
N ARG A 303 42.85 37.30 6.59
CA ARG A 303 43.98 37.59 7.48
C ARG A 303 45.27 37.81 6.70
N LEU A 304 45.56 36.97 5.73
CA LEU A 304 46.74 37.09 4.87
C LEU A 304 46.71 38.37 4.03
N ILE A 305 45.57 38.71 3.42
CA ILE A 305 45.35 39.95 2.65
C ILE A 305 45.55 41.18 3.54
N THR A 306 44.95 41.15 4.73
CA THR A 306 45.08 42.24 5.69
C THR A 306 46.53 42.46 6.13
N ALA A 307 47.26 41.41 6.43
CA ALA A 307 48.68 41.49 6.80
C ALA A 307 49.49 41.96 5.63
N ASN A 308 49.26 41.52 4.40
CA ASN A 308 49.93 41.95 3.21
C ASN A 308 49.78 43.49 3.00
N ARG A 309 48.58 44.03 3.24
CA ARG A 309 48.27 45.46 3.03
C ARG A 309 48.78 46.34 4.17
N ARG A 310 48.80 45.88 5.43
CA ARG A 310 49.21 46.68 6.61
C ARG A 310 50.66 46.53 6.97
N ASP A 311 51.22 45.35 7.03
CA ASP A 311 52.61 45.05 7.33
C ASP A 311 53.02 43.71 6.70
N PRO A 312 53.62 43.70 5.54
CA PRO A 312 54.05 42.50 4.82
C PRO A 312 55.01 41.60 5.61
N LYS A 313 55.62 42.05 6.68
CA LYS A 313 56.50 41.25 7.53
C LYS A 313 55.74 40.28 8.38
N GLN A 314 54.45 40.57 8.69
CA GLN A 314 53.57 39.71 9.46
C GLN A 314 53.05 38.52 8.64
N LEU A 315 53.11 38.59 7.31
CA LEU A 315 52.64 37.55 6.40
C LEU A 315 53.21 36.16 6.74
N PHE A 316 54.54 36.11 6.98
CA PHE A 316 55.21 34.85 7.32
C PHE A 316 54.81 34.32 8.70
N SER A 317 54.52 35.21 9.67
CA SER A 317 54.02 34.82 10.97
C SER A 317 52.63 34.19 10.87
N ILE A 318 51.72 34.79 10.11
CA ILE A 318 50.37 34.30 9.89
C ILE A 318 50.39 33.01 9.08
N LEU A 319 51.28 32.87 8.09
CA LEU A 319 51.45 31.63 7.37
C LEU A 319 51.99 30.51 8.27
N ALA A 320 52.87 30.80 9.20
CA ALA A 320 53.36 29.82 10.18
C ALA A 320 52.23 29.39 11.14
N GLU A 321 51.35 30.31 11.55
CA GLU A 321 50.18 30.02 12.36
C GLU A 321 49.14 29.15 11.59
N LEU A 322 48.87 29.50 10.33
CA LEU A 322 48.07 28.69 9.41
C LEU A 322 48.63 27.26 9.31
N ALA A 323 49.92 27.13 9.04
CA ALA A 323 50.58 25.83 8.93
C ALA A 323 50.55 24.99 10.23
N ALA A 324 50.53 25.66 11.39
CA ALA A 324 50.43 25.01 12.69
C ALA A 324 48.98 24.57 13.00
N THR A 325 47.99 25.39 12.59
CA THR A 325 46.57 25.10 12.83
C THR A 325 46.00 24.13 11.80
N GLN A 326 46.54 24.12 10.58
CA GLN A 326 46.12 23.24 9.48
C GLN A 326 47.33 22.41 8.97
N PRO A 327 47.80 21.41 9.73
CA PRO A 327 49.03 20.69 9.36
C PRO A 327 48.86 19.80 8.12
N GLY A 328 47.62 19.45 7.75
CA GLY A 328 47.27 18.67 6.57
C GLY A 328 45.97 19.21 5.96
N PRO A 329 45.97 20.38 5.34
CA PRO A 329 44.76 20.97 4.77
C PRO A 329 44.16 20.04 3.71
N SER A 330 42.85 20.09 3.51
CA SER A 330 42.17 19.33 2.45
C SER A 330 42.48 19.96 1.07
N PRO A 331 42.39 19.21 -0.03
CA PRO A 331 42.50 19.77 -1.37
C PRO A 331 41.50 20.91 -1.64
N TYR A 332 40.25 20.78 -1.13
CA TYR A 332 39.22 21.79 -1.26
C TYR A 332 39.63 23.11 -0.56
N PHE A 333 40.03 23.04 0.71
CA PHE A 333 40.52 24.19 1.45
C PHE A 333 41.68 24.86 0.71
N ALA A 334 42.65 24.09 0.21
CA ALA A 334 43.81 24.60 -0.51
C ALA A 334 43.43 25.37 -1.78
N THR A 335 42.49 24.82 -2.56
CA THR A 335 42.02 25.50 -3.79
C THR A 335 41.26 26.78 -3.47
N GLN A 336 40.38 26.77 -2.48
CA GLN A 336 39.61 27.95 -2.07
C GLN A 336 40.52 29.04 -1.53
N LEU A 337 41.49 28.71 -0.70
CA LEU A 337 42.46 29.68 -0.17
C LEU A 337 43.26 30.33 -1.30
N VAL A 338 43.68 29.56 -2.31
CA VAL A 338 44.41 30.09 -3.48
C VAL A 338 43.54 31.00 -4.33
N ASP A 339 42.29 30.60 -4.58
CA ASP A 339 41.34 31.39 -5.37
C ASP A 339 41.07 32.76 -4.74
N HIS A 340 40.91 32.82 -3.41
CA HIS A 340 40.73 34.09 -2.69
C HIS A 340 41.97 34.98 -2.64
N LEU A 341 43.14 34.39 -2.79
CA LEU A 341 44.42 35.14 -2.84
C LEU A 341 44.85 35.48 -4.26
N TYR A 342 44.10 35.16 -5.29
CA TYR A 342 44.51 35.23 -6.69
C TYR A 342 44.97 36.65 -7.10
N ASP A 343 44.33 37.71 -6.62
CA ASP A 343 44.65 39.11 -6.94
C ASP A 343 45.70 39.71 -5.99
N GLU A 344 46.29 38.93 -5.07
CA GLU A 344 47.23 39.39 -4.04
C GLU A 344 48.57 38.62 -4.14
N ASP A 345 49.34 38.89 -5.20
CA ASP A 345 50.59 38.19 -5.56
C ASP A 345 51.57 37.98 -4.39
N ALA A 346 51.73 38.98 -3.54
CA ALA A 346 52.71 38.95 -2.44
C ALA A 346 52.29 37.96 -1.32
N ALA A 347 50.99 37.76 -1.13
CA ALA A 347 50.44 36.77 -0.20
C ALA A 347 50.32 35.38 -0.85
N LEU A 348 50.05 35.34 -2.16
CA LEU A 348 49.80 34.10 -2.92
C LEU A 348 51.05 33.21 -3.02
N VAL A 349 52.21 33.80 -3.40
CA VAL A 349 53.46 33.04 -3.65
C VAL A 349 53.95 32.24 -2.43
N PRO A 350 53.98 32.77 -1.20
CA PRO A 350 54.35 31.99 -0.01
C PRO A 350 53.38 30.88 0.31
N VAL A 351 52.06 31.12 0.14
CA VAL A 351 51.02 30.12 0.36
C VAL A 351 51.09 28.97 -0.67
N GLN A 352 51.28 29.32 -1.94
CA GLN A 352 51.50 28.33 -3.00
C GLN A 352 52.70 27.43 -2.70
N SER A 353 53.84 28.02 -2.35
CA SER A 353 55.07 27.29 -2.00
C SER A 353 54.87 26.38 -0.79
N TRP A 354 54.06 26.80 0.18
CA TRP A 354 53.71 25.99 1.33
C TRP A 354 52.82 24.80 0.94
N LEU A 355 51.76 25.00 0.17
CA LEU A 355 50.84 23.96 -0.28
C LEU A 355 51.55 22.94 -1.20
N GLU A 356 52.33 23.37 -2.17
CA GLU A 356 53.10 22.50 -3.07
C GLU A 356 54.07 21.59 -2.29
N ARG A 357 54.64 22.10 -1.17
CA ARG A 357 55.49 21.29 -0.29
C ARG A 357 54.75 20.23 0.46
N ILE A 358 53.50 20.51 0.92
CA ILE A 358 52.64 19.56 1.62
C ILE A 358 52.16 18.47 0.67
N TYR A 359 51.60 18.87 -0.46
CA TYR A 359 51.00 17.91 -1.41
C TYR A 359 52.02 17.23 -2.32
N ARG A 360 53.24 17.75 -2.42
CA ARG A 360 54.27 17.30 -3.36
C ARG A 360 53.76 17.28 -4.82
N LYS A 361 52.87 18.19 -5.18
CA LYS A 361 52.20 18.36 -6.48
C LYS A 361 52.00 19.82 -6.79
N SER A 362 51.91 20.16 -8.09
CA SER A 362 51.56 21.52 -8.50
C SER A 362 50.11 21.86 -8.13
N LEU A 363 49.86 23.13 -7.87
CA LEU A 363 48.49 23.61 -7.60
C LEU A 363 47.54 23.36 -8.77
N SER A 364 48.02 23.42 -10.00
CA SER A 364 47.22 23.09 -11.20
C SER A 364 46.72 21.63 -11.17
N GLU A 365 47.56 20.71 -10.73
CA GLU A 365 47.15 19.30 -10.58
C GLU A 365 46.12 19.10 -9.44
N LEU A 366 46.26 19.84 -8.34
CA LEU A 366 45.32 19.83 -7.23
C LEU A 366 43.97 20.42 -7.67
N ASN A 367 43.98 21.58 -8.34
CA ASN A 367 42.74 22.20 -8.86
C ASN A 367 41.99 21.27 -9.83
N LEU A 368 42.69 20.66 -10.76
CA LEU A 368 42.07 19.73 -11.71
C LEU A 368 41.44 18.52 -11.00
N ARG A 369 42.10 17.97 -9.99
CA ARG A 369 41.58 16.85 -9.21
C ARG A 369 40.33 17.26 -8.44
N GLU A 370 40.33 18.42 -7.82
CA GLU A 370 39.25 18.94 -7.05
C GLU A 370 38.03 19.27 -7.93
N GLN A 371 38.24 19.90 -9.07
CA GLN A 371 37.20 20.15 -10.08
C GLN A 371 36.58 18.84 -10.59
N ASN A 372 37.41 17.83 -10.86
CA ASN A 372 36.92 16.50 -11.26
C ASN A 372 36.10 15.83 -10.15
N ARG A 373 36.50 15.97 -8.87
CA ARG A 373 35.76 15.45 -7.72
C ARG A 373 34.41 16.14 -7.60
N GLN A 374 34.37 17.46 -7.62
CA GLN A 374 33.14 18.26 -7.53
C GLN A 374 32.17 17.93 -8.68
N THR A 375 32.68 17.84 -9.92
CA THR A 375 31.89 17.47 -11.10
C THR A 375 31.30 16.08 -10.92
N LYS A 376 32.09 15.13 -10.41
CA LYS A 376 31.60 13.76 -10.12
C LYS A 376 30.51 13.76 -9.04
N ASP A 377 30.73 14.49 -7.95
CA ASP A 377 29.76 14.57 -6.86
C ASP A 377 28.45 15.24 -7.33
N GLN A 378 28.53 16.26 -8.20
CA GLN A 378 27.37 16.91 -8.82
C GLN A 378 26.62 15.99 -9.77
N ILE A 379 27.29 15.18 -10.59
CA ILE A 379 26.67 14.17 -11.45
C ILE A 379 26.03 13.09 -10.58
N SER A 380 26.72 12.62 -9.57
CA SER A 380 26.25 11.55 -8.68
C SER A 380 24.99 11.97 -7.92
N ILE A 381 24.95 13.20 -7.39
CA ILE A 381 23.76 13.69 -6.68
C ILE A 381 22.56 13.85 -7.63
N GLY A 382 22.77 14.38 -8.83
CA GLY A 382 21.75 14.48 -9.89
C GLY A 382 21.20 13.11 -10.30
N ASN A 383 22.10 12.12 -10.49
CA ASN A 383 21.72 10.74 -10.78
C ASN A 383 20.90 10.12 -9.65
N ALA A 384 21.29 10.32 -8.38
CA ALA A 384 20.60 9.78 -7.22
C ALA A 384 19.16 10.30 -7.12
N PHE A 385 18.93 11.61 -7.24
CA PHE A 385 17.60 12.19 -7.21
C PHE A 385 16.74 11.77 -8.41
N THR A 386 17.33 11.72 -9.60
CA THR A 386 16.65 11.22 -10.81
C THR A 386 16.24 9.77 -10.64
N SER A 387 17.12 8.93 -10.09
CA SER A 387 16.84 7.51 -9.81
C SER A 387 15.73 7.35 -8.78
N LEU A 388 15.72 8.11 -7.69
CA LEU A 388 14.64 8.07 -6.70
C LEU A 388 13.27 8.42 -7.31
N ARG A 389 13.23 9.41 -8.21
CA ARG A 389 12.02 9.78 -8.94
C ARG A 389 11.59 8.68 -9.92
N GLN A 390 12.53 8.11 -10.67
CA GLN A 390 12.25 7.01 -11.60
C GLN A 390 11.75 5.77 -10.88
N LEU A 391 12.34 5.39 -9.74
CA LEU A 391 11.87 4.24 -8.95
C LEU A 391 10.40 4.34 -8.53
N ALA A 392 9.89 5.56 -8.35
CA ALA A 392 8.47 5.79 -8.04
C ALA A 392 7.54 5.59 -9.24
N LEU A 393 8.05 5.73 -10.48
CA LEU A 393 7.28 5.63 -11.72
C LEU A 393 7.33 4.23 -12.35
N LEU A 394 8.27 3.37 -11.93
CA LEU A 394 8.43 2.03 -12.48
C LEU A 394 7.24 1.12 -12.14
N ASP A 395 6.78 0.35 -13.12
CA ASP A 395 5.82 -0.74 -12.91
C ASP A 395 6.53 -1.96 -12.28
N TRP A 396 6.59 -1.95 -10.94
CA TRP A 396 7.23 -3.01 -10.16
C TRP A 396 6.55 -4.37 -10.29
N ARG A 397 5.26 -4.40 -10.61
CA ARG A 397 4.54 -5.66 -10.87
C ARG A 397 5.10 -6.35 -12.10
N ARG A 398 5.31 -5.57 -13.17
CA ARG A 398 5.85 -6.08 -14.42
C ARG A 398 7.32 -6.47 -14.31
N ILE A 399 8.13 -5.70 -13.59
CA ILE A 399 9.53 -6.04 -13.29
C ILE A 399 9.61 -7.33 -12.49
N PHE A 400 8.79 -7.47 -11.44
CA PHE A 400 8.71 -8.68 -10.64
C PHE A 400 8.37 -9.92 -11.50
N GLU A 401 7.37 -9.82 -12.38
CA GLU A 401 6.95 -10.92 -13.25
C GLU A 401 8.04 -11.35 -14.24
N GLN A 402 8.89 -10.43 -14.65
CA GLN A 402 10.04 -10.74 -15.51
C GLN A 402 11.15 -11.45 -14.75
N LEU A 403 11.42 -11.02 -13.52
CA LEU A 403 12.52 -11.52 -12.72
C LEU A 403 12.19 -12.80 -11.93
N SER A 404 10.92 -13.07 -11.65
CA SER A 404 10.52 -14.18 -10.79
C SER A 404 10.60 -15.53 -11.51
N ARG A 405 11.50 -16.41 -11.06
CA ARG A 405 11.58 -17.78 -11.55
C ARG A 405 10.31 -18.59 -11.25
N VAL A 406 9.70 -18.34 -10.10
CA VAL A 406 8.42 -18.99 -9.73
C VAL A 406 7.32 -18.61 -10.70
N GLU A 407 7.23 -17.34 -11.08
CA GLU A 407 6.28 -16.87 -12.12
C GLU A 407 6.52 -17.59 -13.45
N GLY A 408 7.79 -17.68 -13.87
CA GLY A 408 8.16 -18.42 -15.10
C GLY A 408 7.72 -19.88 -15.08
N LEU A 409 7.88 -20.58 -13.94
CA LEU A 409 7.42 -21.95 -13.78
C LEU A 409 5.90 -22.07 -13.80
N LEU A 410 5.18 -21.19 -13.09
CA LEU A 410 3.72 -21.24 -13.01
C LEU A 410 3.02 -20.96 -14.36
N ARG A 411 3.69 -20.25 -15.27
CA ARG A 411 3.19 -20.05 -16.64
C ARG A 411 3.11 -21.36 -17.46
N PHE A 412 3.79 -22.41 -17.03
CA PHE A 412 3.66 -23.76 -17.60
C PHE A 412 2.46 -24.54 -17.03
N ASP A 413 1.51 -23.86 -16.35
CA ASP A 413 0.25 -24.48 -15.92
C ASP A 413 -0.44 -25.20 -17.07
N PRO A 414 -0.67 -26.53 -16.99
CA PRO A 414 -1.22 -27.31 -18.09
C PRO A 414 -2.59 -26.86 -18.57
N SER A 415 -3.38 -26.23 -17.68
CA SER A 415 -4.68 -25.67 -18.05
C SER A 415 -4.58 -24.37 -18.87
N GLY A 416 -3.42 -23.72 -18.92
CA GLY A 416 -3.22 -22.41 -19.56
C GLY A 416 -4.00 -21.26 -18.89
N VAL A 417 -4.59 -21.48 -17.73
CA VAL A 417 -5.41 -20.50 -17.00
C VAL A 417 -4.53 -19.50 -16.25
N TYR A 418 -3.42 -19.95 -15.66
CA TYR A 418 -2.57 -19.09 -14.81
C TYR A 418 -2.18 -17.77 -15.48
N SER A 419 -1.73 -17.82 -16.73
CA SER A 419 -1.31 -16.63 -17.50
C SER A 419 -2.43 -15.65 -17.83
N LYS A 420 -3.70 -16.09 -17.74
CA LYS A 420 -4.91 -15.31 -18.02
C LYS A 420 -5.58 -14.78 -16.76
N MET A 421 -5.01 -15.03 -15.58
CA MET A 421 -5.52 -14.52 -14.29
C MET A 421 -5.05 -13.10 -14.02
N ASP A 422 -5.81 -12.39 -13.19
CA ASP A 422 -5.39 -11.09 -12.68
C ASP A 422 -4.13 -11.20 -11.81
N PHE A 423 -3.42 -10.09 -11.71
CA PHE A 423 -2.16 -10.03 -10.96
C PHE A 423 -2.33 -10.45 -9.50
N ASP A 424 -3.40 -9.98 -8.84
CA ASP A 424 -3.63 -10.24 -7.42
C ASP A 424 -3.92 -11.73 -7.14
N THR A 425 -4.57 -12.43 -8.08
CA THR A 425 -4.77 -13.89 -8.00
C THR A 425 -3.44 -14.63 -8.18
N ARG A 426 -2.64 -14.25 -9.18
CA ARG A 426 -1.30 -14.83 -9.39
C ARG A 426 -0.40 -14.59 -8.18
N ASP A 427 -0.48 -13.41 -7.55
CA ASP A 427 0.29 -13.10 -6.35
C ASP A 427 -0.11 -13.98 -5.16
N ARG A 428 -1.40 -14.27 -4.99
CA ARG A 428 -1.85 -15.23 -3.97
C ARG A 428 -1.31 -16.65 -4.19
N TYR A 429 -1.19 -17.09 -5.44
CA TYR A 429 -0.58 -18.39 -5.75
C TYR A 429 0.91 -18.40 -5.41
N ARG A 430 1.63 -17.33 -5.74
CA ARG A 430 3.04 -17.15 -5.38
C ARG A 430 3.24 -17.14 -3.86
N ARG A 431 2.38 -16.42 -3.12
CA ARG A 431 2.41 -16.44 -1.65
C ARG A 431 2.13 -17.81 -1.05
N ALA A 432 1.27 -18.60 -1.67
CA ALA A 432 1.04 -19.97 -1.23
C ALA A 432 2.30 -20.85 -1.38
N ILE A 433 3.06 -20.65 -2.47
CA ILE A 433 4.35 -21.31 -2.68
C ILE A 433 5.37 -20.84 -1.65
N GLU A 434 5.52 -19.54 -1.43
CA GLU A 434 6.41 -18.95 -0.42
C GLU A 434 6.10 -19.50 0.98
N GLU A 435 4.82 -19.60 1.34
CA GLU A 435 4.39 -20.17 2.61
C GLU A 435 4.79 -21.63 2.75
N LEU A 436 4.58 -22.45 1.72
CA LEU A 436 4.95 -23.87 1.70
C LEU A 436 6.47 -24.06 1.73
N ALA A 437 7.21 -23.28 0.95
CA ALA A 437 8.67 -23.28 0.91
C ALA A 437 9.28 -22.96 2.29
N ARG A 438 8.80 -21.91 2.93
CA ARG A 438 9.24 -21.50 4.27
C ARG A 438 8.96 -22.57 5.35
N ARG A 439 7.85 -23.30 5.23
CA ARG A 439 7.48 -24.36 6.19
C ARG A 439 8.23 -25.66 5.98
N SER A 440 8.59 -25.95 4.74
CA SER A 440 9.29 -27.17 4.38
C SER A 440 10.81 -27.03 4.40
N GLY A 441 11.32 -25.79 4.36
CA GLY A 441 12.73 -25.50 4.16
C GLY A 441 13.21 -25.80 2.73
N GLN A 442 12.29 -26.06 1.80
CA GLN A 442 12.61 -26.29 0.38
C GLN A 442 12.64 -24.97 -0.39
N PRO A 443 13.43 -24.86 -1.47
CA PRO A 443 13.40 -23.72 -2.37
C PRO A 443 12.03 -23.53 -3.02
N GLU A 444 11.60 -22.27 -3.24
CA GLU A 444 10.30 -21.90 -3.83
C GLU A 444 10.10 -22.48 -5.22
N ASP A 445 11.15 -22.55 -6.04
CA ASP A 445 11.10 -23.14 -7.37
C ASP A 445 10.84 -24.65 -7.35
N GLN A 446 11.34 -25.39 -6.35
CA GLN A 446 11.02 -26.81 -6.18
C GLN A 446 9.57 -27.02 -5.80
N VAL A 447 9.02 -26.20 -4.91
CA VAL A 447 7.61 -26.24 -4.53
C VAL A 447 6.72 -25.96 -5.75
N ALA A 448 7.07 -24.95 -6.55
CA ALA A 448 6.36 -24.61 -7.78
C ALA A 448 6.38 -25.78 -8.79
N ARG A 449 7.54 -26.43 -8.99
CA ARG A 449 7.68 -27.60 -9.88
C ARG A 449 6.79 -28.75 -9.43
N ARG A 450 6.76 -29.05 -8.13
CA ARG A 450 5.89 -30.13 -7.59
C ARG A 450 4.42 -29.87 -7.83
N ALA A 451 3.98 -28.60 -7.68
CA ALA A 451 2.59 -28.22 -7.98
C ALA A 451 2.24 -28.40 -9.47
N ILE A 452 3.16 -28.03 -10.37
CA ILE A 452 2.98 -28.23 -11.83
C ILE A 452 3.03 -29.73 -12.19
N GLU A 453 3.91 -30.52 -11.58
CA GLU A 453 3.98 -31.97 -11.79
C GLU A 453 2.64 -32.64 -11.47
N LEU A 454 2.02 -32.30 -10.33
CA LEU A 454 0.69 -32.83 -9.97
C LEU A 454 -0.39 -32.43 -10.98
N ALA A 455 -0.40 -31.17 -11.42
CA ALA A 455 -1.35 -30.70 -12.44
C ALA A 455 -1.13 -31.43 -13.79
N THR A 456 0.12 -31.68 -14.16
CA THR A 456 0.48 -32.42 -15.38
C THR A 456 0.10 -33.91 -15.28
N GLN A 457 0.27 -34.51 -14.09
CA GLN A 457 -0.16 -35.88 -13.85
C GLN A 457 -1.68 -36.02 -14.01
N ALA A 458 -2.47 -35.10 -13.45
CA ALA A 458 -3.91 -35.06 -13.60
C ALA A 458 -4.37 -34.96 -15.05
N THR A 459 -3.62 -34.25 -15.88
CA THR A 459 -3.90 -34.20 -17.34
C THR A 459 -3.70 -35.58 -18.01
N ARG A 460 -2.69 -36.32 -17.60
CA ARG A 460 -2.41 -37.69 -18.15
C ARG A 460 -3.42 -38.73 -17.69
N GLU A 461 -3.94 -38.59 -16.48
CA GLU A 461 -4.93 -39.49 -15.90
C GLU A 461 -6.32 -39.31 -16.46
N ALA A 462 -6.57 -38.29 -17.31
CA ALA A 462 -7.83 -37.95 -17.94
C ALA A 462 -9.03 -38.01 -16.95
N THR A 463 -8.86 -37.41 -15.76
CA THR A 463 -9.75 -37.56 -14.61
C THR A 463 -11.16 -36.97 -14.81
N GLY A 464 -11.43 -36.34 -15.96
CA GLY A 464 -12.72 -35.67 -16.21
C GLY A 464 -13.01 -34.44 -15.35
N ASP A 465 -12.13 -34.11 -14.43
CA ASP A 465 -12.20 -32.90 -13.61
C ASP A 465 -11.17 -31.86 -14.08
N ASP A 466 -11.61 -30.93 -14.93
CA ASP A 466 -10.78 -29.88 -15.52
C ASP A 466 -10.06 -29.01 -14.48
N ARG A 467 -10.54 -28.97 -13.22
CA ARG A 467 -9.86 -28.22 -12.17
C ARG A 467 -8.55 -28.86 -11.73
N ARG A 468 -8.44 -30.17 -11.71
CA ARG A 468 -7.20 -30.87 -11.33
C ARG A 468 -6.06 -30.63 -12.28
N ILE A 469 -6.36 -30.20 -13.51
CA ILE A 469 -5.37 -29.80 -14.50
C ILE A 469 -4.79 -28.42 -14.18
N HIS A 470 -5.52 -27.60 -13.42
CA HIS A 470 -5.09 -26.26 -13.02
C HIS A 470 -4.24 -26.29 -11.74
N VAL A 471 -3.06 -25.67 -11.80
CA VAL A 471 -2.12 -25.60 -10.67
C VAL A 471 -2.73 -24.99 -9.40
N GLY A 472 -3.70 -24.10 -9.54
CA GLY A 472 -4.43 -23.46 -8.44
C GLY A 472 -5.14 -24.45 -7.53
N THR A 473 -5.54 -25.61 -8.04
CA THR A 473 -6.14 -26.69 -7.24
C THR A 473 -5.20 -27.16 -6.13
N TYR A 474 -3.91 -27.24 -6.42
CA TYR A 474 -2.88 -27.69 -5.47
C TYR A 474 -2.32 -26.55 -4.60
N LEU A 475 -2.44 -25.30 -5.01
CA LEU A 475 -1.96 -24.15 -4.25
C LEU A 475 -3.02 -23.57 -3.31
N MET A 476 -4.26 -23.44 -3.79
CA MET A 476 -5.35 -22.76 -3.08
C MET A 476 -6.58 -23.65 -2.84
N GLY A 477 -6.73 -24.73 -3.63
CA GLY A 477 -7.90 -25.60 -3.62
C GLY A 477 -7.75 -26.86 -2.78
N GLU A 478 -8.59 -27.85 -3.07
CA GLU A 478 -8.68 -29.12 -2.35
C GLU A 478 -7.41 -29.98 -2.44
N GLY A 479 -6.67 -29.88 -3.55
CA GLY A 479 -5.42 -30.60 -3.79
C GLY A 479 -4.23 -30.11 -2.95
N ARG A 480 -4.38 -29.03 -2.18
CA ARG A 480 -3.31 -28.49 -1.33
C ARG A 480 -2.77 -29.52 -0.33
N ARG A 481 -3.64 -30.44 0.14
CA ARG A 481 -3.20 -31.53 1.03
C ARG A 481 -2.34 -32.57 0.31
N GLU A 482 -2.60 -32.80 -0.95
CA GLU A 482 -1.82 -33.70 -1.80
C GLU A 482 -0.41 -33.13 -2.01
N LEU A 483 -0.30 -31.86 -2.36
CA LEU A 483 0.97 -31.15 -2.45
C LEU A 483 1.73 -31.15 -1.11
N ALA A 484 1.04 -30.88 0.00
CA ALA A 484 1.64 -30.86 1.33
C ALA A 484 2.16 -32.23 1.82
N ARG A 485 1.63 -33.35 1.30
CA ARG A 485 2.15 -34.70 1.58
C ARG A 485 3.46 -34.97 0.86
N LEU A 486 3.64 -34.42 -0.33
CA LEU A 486 4.87 -34.57 -1.11
C LEU A 486 6.00 -33.66 -0.61
N ILE A 487 5.63 -32.61 0.12
CA ILE A 487 6.54 -31.63 0.69
C ILE A 487 6.45 -31.75 2.21
N PRO A 488 7.49 -32.27 2.91
CA PRO A 488 7.45 -32.45 4.36
C PRO A 488 7.31 -31.09 5.05
N CYS A 489 6.08 -30.71 5.41
CA CYS A 489 5.76 -29.44 6.04
C CYS A 489 5.52 -29.59 7.54
N HIS A 490 6.15 -28.76 8.36
CA HIS A 490 5.81 -28.61 9.77
C HIS A 490 4.58 -27.70 9.90
N GLU A 491 3.44 -28.28 10.24
CA GLU A 491 2.22 -27.47 10.46
C GLU A 491 2.32 -26.67 11.75
N ALA A 492 2.33 -25.33 11.63
CA ALA A 492 2.26 -24.45 12.78
C ALA A 492 0.93 -24.65 13.56
N PRO A 493 0.94 -24.66 14.91
CA PRO A 493 -0.27 -24.92 15.71
C PRO A 493 -1.43 -23.94 15.38
N ARG A 494 -1.12 -22.69 15.06
CA ARG A 494 -2.12 -21.69 14.61
C ARG A 494 -2.90 -22.13 13.35
N PHE A 495 -2.23 -22.86 12.46
CA PHE A 495 -2.86 -23.30 11.21
C PHE A 495 -3.80 -24.48 11.46
N ARG A 496 -3.43 -25.39 12.36
CA ARG A 496 -4.32 -26.47 12.80
C ARG A 496 -5.59 -25.93 13.47
N VAL A 497 -5.42 -24.90 14.32
CA VAL A 497 -6.56 -24.22 14.95
C VAL A 497 -7.45 -23.56 13.87
N LEU A 498 -6.87 -22.86 12.90
CA LEU A 498 -7.62 -22.21 11.83
C LEU A 498 -8.38 -23.23 10.96
N GLN A 499 -7.73 -24.35 10.59
CA GLN A 499 -8.39 -25.43 9.87
C GLN A 499 -9.52 -26.06 10.69
N TRP A 500 -9.33 -26.21 11.99
CA TRP A 500 -10.37 -26.72 12.89
C TRP A 500 -11.56 -25.75 12.94
N VAL A 501 -11.34 -24.45 13.05
CA VAL A 501 -12.37 -23.39 13.00
C VAL A 501 -13.14 -23.48 11.68
N TYR A 502 -12.46 -23.57 10.55
CA TYR A 502 -13.11 -23.67 9.24
C TYR A 502 -13.91 -24.97 9.07
N ARG A 503 -13.42 -26.07 9.63
CA ARG A 503 -14.13 -27.37 9.56
C ARG A 503 -15.38 -27.38 10.43
N HIS A 504 -15.36 -26.64 11.54
CA HIS A 504 -16.45 -26.60 12.51
C HIS A 504 -17.07 -25.19 12.60
N HIS A 505 -17.07 -24.45 11.48
CA HIS A 505 -17.46 -23.02 11.45
C HIS A 505 -18.82 -22.77 12.10
N SER A 506 -19.86 -23.57 11.83
CA SER A 506 -21.19 -23.39 12.41
C SER A 506 -21.19 -23.60 13.94
N ALA A 507 -20.52 -24.66 14.43
CA ALA A 507 -20.40 -24.88 15.87
C ALA A 507 -19.61 -23.74 16.57
N VAL A 508 -18.50 -23.30 15.98
CA VAL A 508 -17.70 -22.17 16.52
C VAL A 508 -18.54 -20.91 16.58
N TYR A 509 -19.34 -20.63 15.53
CA TYR A 509 -20.16 -19.42 15.46
C TYR A 509 -21.29 -19.45 16.51
N PHE A 510 -22.11 -20.53 16.57
CA PHE A 510 -23.21 -20.61 17.51
C PHE A 510 -22.77 -20.76 18.96
N LEU A 511 -21.71 -21.51 19.24
CA LEU A 511 -21.14 -21.60 20.58
C LEU A 511 -20.50 -20.24 20.99
N GLY A 512 -19.86 -19.54 20.10
CA GLY A 512 -19.35 -18.19 20.32
C GLY A 512 -20.47 -17.21 20.64
N LEU A 513 -21.55 -17.21 19.85
CA LEU A 513 -22.73 -16.38 20.09
C LEU A 513 -23.36 -16.68 21.44
N SER A 514 -23.55 -17.96 21.78
CA SER A 514 -24.10 -18.41 23.06
C SER A 514 -23.19 -17.97 24.22
N PHE A 515 -21.89 -18.13 24.10
CA PHE A 515 -20.90 -17.71 25.09
C PHE A 515 -20.94 -16.21 25.35
N PHE A 516 -20.86 -15.37 24.33
CA PHE A 516 -20.91 -13.92 24.52
C PHE A 516 -22.27 -13.47 25.04
N SER A 517 -23.37 -14.04 24.59
CA SER A 517 -24.70 -13.75 25.14
C SER A 517 -24.78 -14.09 26.63
N ALA A 518 -24.30 -15.26 27.03
CA ALA A 518 -24.28 -15.66 28.44
C ALA A 518 -23.39 -14.74 29.29
N VAL A 519 -22.22 -14.37 28.79
CA VAL A 519 -21.31 -13.42 29.46
C VAL A 519 -21.98 -12.05 29.65
N PHE A 520 -22.57 -11.48 28.61
CA PHE A 520 -23.23 -10.17 28.71
C PHE A 520 -24.46 -10.19 29.61
N ILE A 521 -25.29 -11.22 29.52
CA ILE A 521 -26.42 -11.39 30.44
C ILE A 521 -25.90 -11.49 31.87
N SER A 522 -24.89 -12.29 32.14
CA SER A 522 -24.29 -12.41 33.47
C SER A 522 -23.74 -11.09 33.99
N LEU A 523 -23.05 -10.32 33.16
CA LEU A 523 -22.53 -9.01 33.52
C LEU A 523 -23.61 -7.97 33.87
N ILE A 524 -24.79 -8.08 33.24
CA ILE A 524 -25.94 -7.18 33.49
C ILE A 524 -26.76 -7.67 34.65
N VAL A 525 -27.10 -8.95 34.68
CA VAL A 525 -28.06 -9.53 35.66
C VAL A 525 -27.43 -9.70 37.04
N LEU A 526 -26.17 -10.17 37.14
CA LEU A 526 -25.54 -10.45 38.42
C LEU A 526 -25.32 -9.19 39.29
N PRO A 527 -24.82 -8.05 38.78
CA PRO A 527 -24.66 -6.84 39.56
C PRO A 527 -25.95 -6.07 39.75
N GLY A 528 -26.77 -5.94 38.68
CA GLY A 528 -27.97 -5.08 38.68
C GLY A 528 -29.17 -5.61 39.44
N LEU A 529 -29.22 -6.92 39.70
CA LEU A 529 -30.35 -7.59 40.33
C LEU A 529 -29.95 -8.20 41.69
N ARG A 530 -28.93 -7.68 42.34
CA ARG A 530 -28.60 -8.10 43.72
C ARG A 530 -29.81 -7.88 44.65
N GLY A 531 -30.24 -8.95 45.34
CA GLY A 531 -31.40 -8.89 46.22
C GLY A 531 -32.72 -9.34 45.63
N GLN A 532 -32.85 -9.55 44.33
CA GLN A 532 -34.04 -10.08 43.66
C GLN A 532 -34.11 -11.61 43.74
N THR A 533 -35.36 -12.15 43.72
CA THR A 533 -35.59 -13.60 43.73
C THR A 533 -35.05 -14.26 42.46
N PRO A 534 -34.62 -15.54 42.49
CA PRO A 534 -34.15 -16.28 41.31
C PRO A 534 -35.12 -16.26 40.15
N GLY A 535 -36.44 -16.29 40.41
CA GLY A 535 -37.48 -16.24 39.37
C GLY A 535 -37.49 -14.92 38.60
N ILE A 536 -37.35 -13.77 39.30
CA ILE A 536 -37.30 -12.45 38.68
C ILE A 536 -36.00 -12.32 37.81
N ARG A 537 -34.88 -12.82 38.33
CA ARG A 537 -33.60 -12.83 37.58
C ARG A 537 -33.74 -13.63 36.28
N LEU A 538 -34.38 -14.78 36.32
CA LEU A 538 -34.62 -15.63 35.14
C LEU A 538 -35.50 -14.91 34.11
N VAL A 539 -36.60 -14.30 34.53
CA VAL A 539 -37.50 -13.55 33.63
C VAL A 539 -36.76 -12.40 32.95
N ILE A 540 -35.97 -11.62 33.73
CA ILE A 540 -35.20 -10.52 33.15
C ILE A 540 -34.11 -11.05 32.21
N ALA A 541 -33.42 -12.13 32.55
CA ALA A 541 -32.43 -12.76 31.67
C ALA A 541 -33.07 -13.22 30.34
N LEU A 542 -34.28 -13.78 30.36
CA LEU A 542 -35.00 -14.16 29.15
C LEU A 542 -35.43 -12.95 28.32
N LEU A 543 -35.87 -11.87 28.94
CA LEU A 543 -36.23 -10.61 28.24
C LEU A 543 -35.00 -9.94 27.62
N LEU A 544 -33.85 -10.02 28.30
CA LEU A 544 -32.58 -9.46 27.80
C LEU A 544 -31.96 -10.33 26.70
N LEU A 545 -32.39 -11.57 26.53
CA LEU A 545 -31.78 -12.49 25.56
C LEU A 545 -31.76 -11.89 24.13
N ILE A 546 -32.84 -11.26 23.70
CA ILE A 546 -32.96 -10.68 22.35
C ILE A 546 -31.99 -9.51 22.18
N PRO A 547 -32.04 -8.42 22.97
CA PRO A 547 -31.13 -7.28 22.76
C PRO A 547 -29.67 -7.62 23.04
N VAL A 548 -29.39 -8.53 23.97
CA VAL A 548 -28.03 -8.95 24.29
C VAL A 548 -27.44 -9.88 23.21
N SER A 549 -28.27 -10.75 22.62
CA SER A 549 -27.81 -11.58 21.52
C SER A 549 -27.40 -10.74 20.30
N GLN A 550 -28.06 -9.61 20.03
CA GLN A 550 -27.63 -8.67 18.99
C GLN A 550 -26.26 -8.09 19.29
N LEU A 551 -26.01 -7.65 20.52
CA LEU A 551 -24.70 -7.15 20.93
C LEU A 551 -23.63 -8.26 20.83
N ALA A 552 -23.94 -9.46 21.27
CA ALA A 552 -23.07 -10.62 21.17
C ALA A 552 -22.72 -10.96 19.72
N LEU A 553 -23.70 -10.86 18.82
CA LEU A 553 -23.55 -11.06 17.38
C LEU A 553 -22.57 -10.03 16.78
N GLU A 554 -22.73 -8.75 17.13
CA GLU A 554 -21.82 -7.69 16.62
C GLU A 554 -20.39 -7.89 17.09
N VAL A 555 -20.20 -8.25 18.37
CA VAL A 555 -18.85 -8.52 18.91
C VAL A 555 -18.24 -9.76 18.25
N LEU A 556 -19.02 -10.83 18.07
CA LEU A 556 -18.55 -12.04 17.41
C LEU A 556 -18.17 -11.77 15.96
N ASN A 557 -19.01 -11.08 15.21
CA ASN A 557 -18.73 -10.72 13.82
C ASN A 557 -17.51 -9.81 13.69
N TYR A 558 -17.34 -8.84 14.60
CA TYR A 558 -16.11 -8.02 14.68
C TYR A 558 -14.87 -8.90 14.89
N LEU A 559 -14.94 -9.87 15.81
CA LEU A 559 -13.82 -10.78 16.06
C LEU A 559 -13.52 -11.67 14.86
N VAL A 560 -14.55 -12.23 14.19
CA VAL A 560 -14.39 -13.01 12.96
C VAL A 560 -13.65 -12.18 11.90
N MET A 561 -14.10 -10.95 11.60
CA MET A 561 -13.47 -10.08 10.62
C MET A 561 -12.05 -9.63 11.01
N ARG A 562 -11.73 -9.61 12.31
CA ARG A 562 -10.41 -9.20 12.81
C ARG A 562 -9.39 -10.32 12.84
N LEU A 563 -9.84 -11.53 13.15
CA LEU A 563 -9.00 -12.71 13.39
C LEU A 563 -8.84 -13.61 12.18
N LEU A 564 -9.88 -13.71 11.33
CA LEU A 564 -9.80 -14.51 10.12
C LEU A 564 -9.29 -13.68 8.93
N PRO A 565 -8.43 -14.25 8.08
CA PRO A 565 -8.02 -13.60 6.84
C PRO A 565 -9.16 -13.61 5.82
N PRO A 566 -9.35 -12.52 5.04
CA PRO A 566 -10.33 -12.45 3.97
C PRO A 566 -10.15 -13.56 2.92
N ARG A 567 -11.22 -14.24 2.56
CA ARG A 567 -11.23 -15.25 1.49
C ARG A 567 -11.63 -14.64 0.17
N ALA A 568 -10.69 -13.90 -0.46
CA ALA A 568 -10.93 -13.34 -1.77
C ALA A 568 -10.96 -14.44 -2.85
N LEU A 569 -11.99 -14.44 -3.70
CA LEU A 569 -12.11 -15.38 -4.82
C LEU A 569 -11.04 -15.10 -5.88
N PRO A 570 -10.49 -16.14 -6.55
CA PRO A 570 -9.60 -15.96 -7.68
C PRO A 570 -10.33 -15.38 -8.89
N LYS A 571 -9.61 -14.66 -9.77
CA LYS A 571 -10.17 -13.94 -10.90
C LYS A 571 -9.35 -14.13 -12.17
N MET A 572 -10.05 -14.12 -13.32
CA MET A 572 -9.42 -13.94 -14.62
C MET A 572 -9.05 -12.47 -14.86
N ASP A 573 -8.38 -12.16 -15.94
CA ASP A 573 -8.10 -10.79 -16.41
C ASP A 573 -8.56 -10.63 -17.87
N PHE A 574 -9.65 -9.92 -18.05
CA PHE A 574 -10.21 -9.63 -19.38
C PHE A 574 -10.04 -8.17 -19.79
N LYS A 575 -9.20 -7.39 -19.09
CA LYS A 575 -9.00 -5.95 -19.37
C LYS A 575 -8.51 -5.68 -20.79
N VAL A 576 -7.62 -6.52 -21.29
CA VAL A 576 -6.99 -6.33 -22.61
C VAL A 576 -7.66 -7.21 -23.67
N SER A 577 -7.99 -8.46 -23.32
CA SER A 577 -8.57 -9.42 -24.27
C SER A 577 -10.05 -9.19 -24.55
N GLY A 578 -10.74 -8.42 -23.70
CA GLY A 578 -12.20 -8.40 -23.66
C GLY A 578 -12.79 -9.69 -23.07
N ILE A 579 -14.09 -9.71 -22.84
CA ILE A 579 -14.82 -10.88 -22.36
C ILE A 579 -14.88 -11.92 -23.49
N PRO A 580 -14.38 -13.16 -23.30
CA PRO A 580 -14.48 -14.22 -24.31
C PRO A 580 -15.93 -14.62 -24.60
N ASP A 581 -16.20 -15.12 -25.83
CA ASP A 581 -17.54 -15.59 -26.24
C ASP A 581 -18.11 -16.67 -25.33
N ALA A 582 -17.25 -17.54 -24.77
CA ALA A 582 -17.64 -18.59 -23.82
C ALA A 582 -18.22 -18.04 -22.50
N PHE A 583 -18.05 -16.74 -22.24
CA PHE A 583 -18.54 -16.04 -21.03
C PHE A 583 -19.48 -14.89 -21.38
N ARG A 584 -20.14 -14.95 -22.55
CA ARG A 584 -21.14 -13.96 -22.94
C ARG A 584 -22.17 -13.80 -21.83
N THR A 585 -22.48 -12.56 -21.47
CA THR A 585 -23.26 -12.22 -20.28
C THR A 585 -24.38 -11.26 -20.64
N LEU A 586 -25.55 -11.47 -20.05
CA LEU A 586 -26.71 -10.59 -20.15
C LEU A 586 -26.96 -9.89 -18.81
N VAL A 587 -27.03 -8.56 -18.83
CA VAL A 587 -27.48 -7.75 -17.69
C VAL A 587 -28.99 -7.58 -17.78
N VAL A 588 -29.72 -8.00 -16.73
CA VAL A 588 -31.18 -7.98 -16.69
C VAL A 588 -31.66 -7.06 -15.60
N VAL A 589 -32.54 -6.14 -15.94
CA VAL A 589 -33.18 -5.23 -15.00
C VAL A 589 -34.68 -5.46 -15.04
N PRO A 590 -35.26 -6.14 -14.04
CA PRO A 590 -36.71 -6.29 -13.89
C PRO A 590 -37.37 -4.95 -13.57
N VAL A 591 -38.34 -4.53 -14.36
CA VAL A 591 -39.10 -3.27 -14.16
C VAL A 591 -40.61 -3.49 -14.41
N PHE A 592 -41.41 -2.54 -13.97
CA PHE A 592 -42.85 -2.46 -14.30
C PHE A 592 -43.10 -1.33 -15.29
N LEU A 593 -43.98 -1.56 -16.27
CA LEU A 593 -44.46 -0.51 -17.17
C LEU A 593 -45.52 0.32 -16.45
N GLY A 594 -45.11 1.38 -15.73
CA GLY A 594 -46.03 2.23 -14.98
C GLY A 594 -46.56 3.41 -15.78
N ASN A 595 -45.65 4.25 -16.30
CA ASN A 595 -46.00 5.39 -17.17
C ASN A 595 -44.82 5.67 -18.12
N ALA A 596 -45.09 6.49 -19.15
CA ALA A 596 -44.11 6.79 -20.20
C ALA A 596 -42.83 7.49 -19.68
N GLU A 597 -42.94 8.34 -18.65
CA GLU A 597 -41.82 9.05 -18.04
C GLU A 597 -40.88 8.07 -17.30
N THR A 598 -41.47 7.20 -16.47
CA THR A 598 -40.73 6.15 -15.77
C THR A 598 -40.01 5.20 -16.75
N ILE A 599 -40.68 4.81 -17.85
CA ILE A 599 -40.06 3.97 -18.88
C ILE A 599 -38.83 4.66 -19.49
N ARG A 600 -38.93 5.93 -19.87
CA ARG A 600 -37.79 6.68 -20.41
C ARG A 600 -36.64 6.80 -19.40
N ALA A 601 -36.96 7.03 -18.14
CA ALA A 601 -35.96 7.09 -17.08
C ALA A 601 -35.25 5.73 -16.89
N GLU A 602 -35.96 4.60 -16.97
CA GLU A 602 -35.34 3.27 -16.87
C GLU A 602 -34.46 2.95 -18.09
N VAL A 603 -34.84 3.38 -19.29
CA VAL A 603 -34.04 3.28 -20.50
C VAL A 603 -32.76 4.12 -20.37
N GLU A 604 -32.86 5.36 -19.87
CA GLU A 604 -31.69 6.22 -19.58
C GLU A 604 -30.75 5.56 -18.56
N LYS A 605 -31.27 5.01 -17.48
CA LYS A 605 -30.46 4.24 -16.50
C LYS A 605 -29.77 3.03 -17.14
N LEU A 606 -30.47 2.33 -18.07
CA LEU A 606 -29.88 1.21 -18.79
C LEU A 606 -28.73 1.68 -19.68
N GLU A 607 -28.89 2.82 -20.36
CA GLU A 607 -27.83 3.45 -21.16
C GLU A 607 -26.61 3.81 -20.29
N ILE A 608 -26.81 4.41 -19.10
CA ILE A 608 -25.74 4.73 -18.16
C ILE A 608 -24.98 3.47 -17.73
N ARG A 609 -25.71 2.36 -17.41
CA ARG A 609 -25.10 1.07 -17.07
C ARG A 609 -24.24 0.51 -18.20
N TYR A 610 -24.71 0.64 -19.45
CA TYR A 610 -23.95 0.24 -20.64
C TYR A 610 -22.69 1.09 -20.82
N LEU A 611 -22.80 2.42 -20.74
CA LEU A 611 -21.66 3.33 -20.91
C LEU A 611 -20.56 3.08 -19.86
N ALA A 612 -20.97 2.75 -18.63
CA ALA A 612 -20.03 2.39 -17.56
C ALA A 612 -19.40 0.99 -17.73
N ASN A 613 -19.98 0.12 -18.56
CA ASN A 613 -19.53 -1.26 -18.75
C ASN A 613 -19.56 -1.67 -20.23
N LYS A 614 -18.90 -0.90 -21.09
CA LYS A 614 -18.88 -1.10 -22.54
C LYS A 614 -17.94 -2.24 -22.92
N GLU A 615 -18.48 -3.45 -23.06
CA GLU A 615 -17.75 -4.67 -23.42
C GLU A 615 -18.40 -5.37 -24.62
N GLY A 616 -17.61 -6.11 -25.42
CA GLY A 616 -18.11 -6.77 -26.64
C GLY A 616 -19.17 -7.83 -26.38
N ASN A 617 -18.94 -8.70 -25.40
CA ASN A 617 -19.80 -9.83 -25.05
C ASN A 617 -20.67 -9.56 -23.82
N LEU A 618 -21.06 -8.31 -23.61
CA LEU A 618 -21.99 -7.87 -22.56
C LEU A 618 -23.24 -7.27 -23.22
N LEU A 619 -24.39 -7.90 -22.96
CA LEU A 619 -25.70 -7.50 -23.43
C LEU A 619 -26.49 -6.88 -22.29
N PHE A 620 -27.46 -6.01 -22.59
CA PHE A 620 -28.24 -5.29 -21.60
C PHE A 620 -29.73 -5.44 -21.90
N SER A 621 -30.55 -5.64 -20.86
CA SER A 621 -31.97 -5.80 -21.07
C SER A 621 -32.83 -5.15 -19.98
N LEU A 622 -34.00 -4.70 -20.38
CA LEU A 622 -35.13 -4.48 -19.51
C LEU A 622 -36.06 -5.69 -19.60
N PHE A 623 -36.44 -6.24 -18.45
CA PHE A 623 -37.46 -7.27 -18.40
C PHE A 623 -38.71 -6.73 -17.72
N THR A 624 -39.74 -6.46 -18.50
CA THR A 624 -40.93 -5.70 -18.09
C THR A 624 -42.15 -6.57 -17.83
N ASP A 625 -42.93 -6.18 -16.85
CA ASP A 625 -44.32 -6.61 -16.65
C ASP A 625 -45.20 -5.37 -16.62
N TYR A 626 -46.47 -5.54 -16.93
CA TYR A 626 -47.47 -4.52 -16.60
C TYR A 626 -47.66 -4.45 -15.08
N THR A 627 -48.07 -3.29 -14.58
CA THR A 627 -48.51 -3.15 -13.16
C THR A 627 -49.71 -4.05 -12.85
N ASP A 628 -49.82 -4.52 -11.60
CA ASP A 628 -50.92 -5.35 -11.14
C ASP A 628 -52.25 -4.66 -11.39
N SER A 629 -53.27 -5.43 -11.77
CA SER A 629 -54.60 -4.92 -12.12
C SER A 629 -55.70 -5.90 -11.83
N ASP A 630 -56.92 -5.41 -11.69
CA ASP A 630 -58.15 -6.24 -11.63
C ASP A 630 -58.58 -6.75 -13.04
N GLN A 631 -57.94 -6.20 -14.10
CA GLN A 631 -58.22 -6.54 -15.51
C GLN A 631 -56.96 -7.16 -16.15
N ALA A 632 -57.12 -8.11 -17.05
CA ALA A 632 -56.04 -8.71 -17.80
C ALA A 632 -55.32 -7.69 -18.70
N HIS A 633 -56.08 -6.82 -19.35
CA HIS A 633 -55.58 -5.76 -20.23
C HIS A 633 -56.18 -4.43 -19.83
N ARG A 634 -55.35 -3.35 -19.84
CA ARG A 634 -55.75 -1.97 -19.62
C ARG A 634 -55.56 -1.18 -20.92
N GLU A 635 -56.34 -0.12 -21.10
CA GLU A 635 -56.31 0.73 -22.30
C GLU A 635 -54.92 1.33 -22.62
N ASP A 636 -54.11 1.54 -21.59
CA ASP A 636 -52.75 2.15 -21.76
C ASP A 636 -51.64 1.13 -22.00
N ASP A 637 -51.88 -0.16 -21.81
CA ASP A 637 -50.85 -1.20 -21.81
C ASP A 637 -50.04 -1.22 -23.14
N GLU A 638 -50.71 -1.27 -24.29
CA GLU A 638 -50.06 -1.31 -25.59
C GLU A 638 -49.21 -0.07 -25.86
N ARG A 639 -49.70 1.11 -25.45
CA ARG A 639 -49.01 2.41 -25.61
C ARG A 639 -47.72 2.41 -24.76
N LEU A 640 -47.77 1.90 -23.54
CA LEU A 640 -46.60 1.82 -22.68
C LEU A 640 -45.55 0.85 -23.23
N LEU A 641 -45.99 -0.30 -23.72
CA LEU A 641 -45.07 -1.29 -24.34
C LEU A 641 -44.44 -0.73 -25.63
N GLN A 642 -45.22 -0.05 -26.45
CA GLN A 642 -44.72 0.63 -27.64
C GLN A 642 -43.67 1.69 -27.28
N THR A 643 -43.92 2.52 -26.22
CA THR A 643 -42.93 3.49 -25.75
C THR A 643 -41.61 2.85 -25.32
N ALA A 644 -41.66 1.68 -24.64
CA ALA A 644 -40.46 0.94 -24.25
C ALA A 644 -39.71 0.38 -25.48
N THR A 645 -40.44 -0.18 -26.44
CA THR A 645 -39.92 -0.73 -27.67
C THR A 645 -39.17 0.35 -28.47
N GLU A 646 -39.85 1.45 -28.79
CA GLU A 646 -39.26 2.58 -29.58
C GLU A 646 -38.02 3.16 -28.87
N SER A 647 -38.03 3.25 -27.54
CA SER A 647 -36.92 3.81 -26.77
C SER A 647 -35.69 2.90 -26.82
N LEU A 648 -35.87 1.57 -26.75
CA LEU A 648 -34.74 0.60 -26.81
C LEU A 648 -34.24 0.39 -28.25
N GLU A 649 -35.11 0.43 -29.25
CA GLU A 649 -34.71 0.44 -30.67
C GLU A 649 -33.85 1.68 -30.98
N ALA A 650 -34.23 2.84 -30.43
CA ALA A 650 -33.43 4.06 -30.56
C ALA A 650 -32.03 3.92 -29.94
N LEU A 651 -31.89 3.19 -28.81
CA LEU A 651 -30.57 2.89 -28.26
C LEU A 651 -29.76 1.96 -29.16
N ASN A 652 -30.36 0.88 -29.66
CA ASN A 652 -29.70 -0.03 -30.59
C ASN A 652 -29.24 0.70 -31.86
N HIS A 653 -30.06 1.59 -32.37
CA HIS A 653 -29.69 2.42 -33.53
C HIS A 653 -28.52 3.38 -33.22
N ARG A 654 -28.56 4.04 -32.00
CA ARG A 654 -27.55 5.00 -31.58
C ARG A 654 -26.17 4.38 -31.41
N TYR A 655 -26.10 3.15 -30.89
CA TYR A 655 -24.83 2.49 -30.56
C TYR A 655 -24.38 1.44 -31.58
N GLY A 656 -25.13 1.25 -32.62
CA GLY A 656 -24.77 0.38 -33.73
C GLY A 656 -24.65 -1.08 -33.31
N GLY A 657 -25.74 -1.81 -33.25
CA GLY A 657 -25.76 -3.23 -32.94
C GLY A 657 -26.91 -3.61 -32.00
N GLU A 658 -27.26 -4.88 -32.00
CA GLU A 658 -28.32 -5.43 -31.15
C GLU A 658 -27.77 -5.78 -29.77
N ARG A 659 -27.53 -4.76 -28.95
CA ARG A 659 -27.00 -4.93 -27.60
C ARG A 659 -28.04 -4.76 -26.50
N PHE A 660 -29.13 -4.09 -26.81
CA PHE A 660 -30.21 -3.80 -25.88
C PHE A 660 -31.43 -4.65 -26.24
N PHE A 661 -31.96 -5.35 -25.23
CA PHE A 661 -33.11 -6.25 -25.35
C PHE A 661 -34.28 -5.75 -24.54
N LEU A 662 -35.48 -5.93 -25.06
CA LEU A 662 -36.75 -5.79 -24.34
C LEU A 662 -37.42 -7.14 -24.23
N PHE A 663 -37.53 -7.62 -23.01
CA PHE A 663 -38.40 -8.75 -22.66
C PHE A 663 -39.66 -8.22 -22.01
N HIS A 664 -40.80 -8.76 -22.37
CA HIS A 664 -42.09 -8.36 -21.79
C HIS A 664 -42.99 -9.56 -21.59
N ARG A 665 -43.83 -9.52 -20.52
CA ARG A 665 -44.81 -10.54 -20.22
C ARG A 665 -46.16 -9.90 -19.96
N ASP A 666 -47.21 -10.60 -20.39
CA ASP A 666 -48.59 -10.29 -20.06
C ASP A 666 -48.93 -10.67 -18.61
N ARG A 667 -50.03 -10.08 -18.10
CA ARG A 667 -50.55 -10.45 -16.80
C ARG A 667 -51.22 -11.79 -16.87
N THR A 668 -51.06 -12.58 -15.81
CA THR A 668 -51.79 -13.83 -15.56
C THR A 668 -52.61 -13.69 -14.27
N TRP A 669 -53.73 -14.42 -14.18
CA TRP A 669 -54.53 -14.41 -12.97
C TRP A 669 -53.83 -15.14 -11.82
N SER A 670 -53.64 -14.45 -10.71
CA SER A 670 -53.16 -15.09 -9.46
C SER A 670 -54.35 -15.37 -8.53
N ALA A 671 -54.53 -16.63 -8.19
CA ALA A 671 -55.60 -17.05 -7.28
C ALA A 671 -55.29 -16.62 -5.83
N SER A 672 -54.04 -16.54 -5.44
CA SER A 672 -53.61 -16.14 -4.10
C SER A 672 -53.79 -14.65 -3.86
N GLU A 673 -53.48 -13.80 -4.86
CA GLU A 673 -53.56 -12.33 -4.75
C GLU A 673 -54.91 -11.76 -5.25
N GLN A 674 -55.75 -12.57 -5.89
CA GLN A 674 -57.04 -12.15 -6.49
C GLN A 674 -56.90 -11.01 -7.47
N LYS A 675 -55.81 -11.00 -8.26
CA LYS A 675 -55.48 -9.98 -9.24
C LYS A 675 -54.74 -10.58 -10.44
N PHE A 676 -54.75 -9.84 -11.55
CA PHE A 676 -53.91 -10.12 -12.69
C PHE A 676 -52.53 -9.51 -12.44
N ILE A 677 -51.47 -10.37 -12.35
CA ILE A 677 -50.08 -10.01 -12.06
C ILE A 677 -49.13 -10.64 -13.08
N GLY A 678 -47.90 -10.18 -13.18
CA GLY A 678 -46.82 -10.93 -13.83
C GLY A 678 -46.52 -12.19 -13.05
N TRP A 679 -46.63 -13.40 -13.69
CA TRP A 679 -46.43 -14.69 -13.05
C TRP A 679 -45.18 -14.75 -12.19
N GLU A 680 -45.35 -15.08 -10.90
CA GLU A 680 -44.27 -15.17 -9.91
C GLU A 680 -43.35 -13.93 -9.85
N ARG A 681 -43.82 -12.80 -10.32
CA ARG A 681 -43.08 -11.49 -10.27
C ARG A 681 -41.63 -11.60 -10.78
N LYS A 682 -40.65 -11.14 -10.01
CA LYS A 682 -39.24 -11.16 -10.39
C LYS A 682 -38.70 -12.60 -10.55
N ARG A 683 -39.08 -13.51 -9.70
CA ARG A 683 -38.69 -14.92 -9.79
C ARG A 683 -39.08 -15.53 -11.13
N GLY A 684 -40.37 -15.37 -11.49
CA GLY A 684 -40.91 -15.87 -12.77
C GLY A 684 -40.18 -15.27 -13.99
N LYS A 685 -39.89 -13.96 -13.97
CA LYS A 685 -39.08 -13.35 -15.03
C LYS A 685 -37.73 -14.05 -15.23
N ILE A 686 -37.03 -14.28 -14.12
CA ILE A 686 -35.70 -14.92 -14.17
C ILE A 686 -35.83 -16.37 -14.65
N GLU A 687 -36.86 -17.09 -14.22
CA GLU A 687 -37.11 -18.49 -14.62
C GLU A 687 -37.42 -18.60 -16.12
N GLU A 688 -38.33 -17.76 -16.64
CA GLU A 688 -38.66 -17.72 -18.07
C GLU A 688 -37.49 -17.31 -18.93
N LEU A 689 -36.74 -16.33 -18.51
CA LEU A 689 -35.50 -15.92 -19.21
C LEU A 689 -34.48 -17.07 -19.26
N ASN A 690 -34.27 -17.77 -18.14
CA ASN A 690 -33.34 -18.90 -18.12
C ASN A 690 -33.79 -20.03 -19.03
N ARG A 691 -35.10 -20.33 -19.10
CA ARG A 691 -35.66 -21.31 -20.04
C ARG A 691 -35.44 -20.89 -21.50
N LEU A 692 -35.58 -19.60 -21.80
CA LEU A 692 -35.32 -19.05 -23.13
C LEU A 692 -33.82 -19.20 -23.50
N ILE A 693 -32.91 -18.84 -22.60
CA ILE A 693 -31.46 -18.92 -22.82
C ILE A 693 -31.01 -20.39 -22.96
N ASP A 694 -31.53 -21.30 -22.14
CA ASP A 694 -31.21 -22.73 -22.18
C ASP A 694 -31.85 -23.48 -23.37
N GLY A 695 -32.71 -22.83 -24.13
CA GLY A 695 -33.39 -23.41 -25.29
C GLY A 695 -34.44 -24.49 -24.93
N THR A 696 -34.91 -24.52 -23.65
CA THR A 696 -35.91 -25.51 -23.18
C THR A 696 -37.34 -25.19 -23.68
N ARG A 697 -37.58 -23.92 -24.02
CA ARG A 697 -38.84 -23.46 -24.66
C ARG A 697 -38.57 -22.38 -25.70
N PRO A 698 -38.04 -22.76 -26.89
CA PRO A 698 -37.75 -21.81 -27.95
C PRO A 698 -39.01 -21.12 -28.52
N GLU A 699 -40.20 -21.72 -28.39
CA GLU A 699 -41.49 -21.11 -28.73
C GLU A 699 -41.81 -19.85 -27.91
N ASP A 700 -41.26 -19.71 -26.71
CA ASP A 700 -41.48 -18.53 -25.89
C ASP A 700 -40.67 -17.31 -26.42
N ALA A 701 -39.74 -17.50 -27.31
CA ALA A 701 -38.90 -16.41 -27.86
C ALA A 701 -39.75 -15.34 -28.59
N ASP A 702 -40.71 -15.76 -29.39
CA ASP A 702 -41.61 -14.89 -30.16
C ASP A 702 -42.63 -14.16 -29.24
N ARG A 703 -42.84 -14.66 -28.01
CA ARG A 703 -43.77 -14.10 -27.03
C ARG A 703 -43.11 -13.15 -26.05
N LEU A 704 -41.82 -13.38 -25.73
CA LEU A 704 -41.08 -12.66 -24.70
C LEU A 704 -40.18 -11.57 -25.25
N VAL A 705 -39.61 -11.73 -26.45
CA VAL A 705 -38.61 -10.82 -27.01
C VAL A 705 -39.28 -9.77 -27.91
N TYR A 706 -39.35 -8.55 -27.47
CA TYR A 706 -39.93 -7.43 -28.20
C TYR A 706 -38.88 -6.60 -28.95
N VAL A 707 -37.65 -6.50 -28.37
CA VAL A 707 -36.51 -5.83 -29.02
C VAL A 707 -35.28 -6.72 -28.88
N GLY A 708 -34.46 -6.83 -29.91
CA GLY A 708 -33.25 -7.63 -29.96
C GLY A 708 -33.45 -8.98 -30.70
N ASN A 709 -32.35 -9.59 -31.10
CA ASN A 709 -32.38 -10.89 -31.80
C ASN A 709 -32.22 -12.06 -30.81
N PRO A 710 -33.23 -12.95 -30.71
CA PRO A 710 -33.16 -14.11 -29.83
C PRO A 710 -31.94 -15.03 -30.08
N ASP A 711 -31.42 -15.11 -31.27
CA ASP A 711 -30.25 -15.94 -31.58
C ASP A 711 -28.99 -15.53 -30.79
N HIS A 712 -28.89 -14.28 -30.43
CA HIS A 712 -27.79 -13.77 -29.59
C HIS A 712 -27.84 -14.27 -28.14
N LEU A 713 -28.99 -14.78 -27.68
CA LEU A 713 -29.19 -15.30 -26.33
C LEU A 713 -28.68 -16.75 -26.18
N SER A 714 -28.64 -17.52 -27.26
CA SER A 714 -28.28 -18.96 -27.26
C SER A 714 -26.86 -19.21 -26.66
N ASN A 715 -25.97 -18.25 -26.75
CA ASN A 715 -24.58 -18.33 -26.26
C ASN A 715 -24.36 -17.57 -24.93
N VAL A 716 -25.42 -17.06 -24.30
CA VAL A 716 -25.33 -16.43 -22.99
C VAL A 716 -25.07 -17.50 -21.93
N ARG A 717 -23.98 -17.36 -21.21
CA ARG A 717 -23.61 -18.26 -20.13
C ARG A 717 -23.96 -17.68 -18.76
N PHE A 718 -23.73 -16.38 -18.58
CA PHE A 718 -23.97 -15.71 -17.29
C PHE A 718 -25.07 -14.66 -17.41
N VAL A 719 -25.82 -14.51 -16.31
CA VAL A 719 -26.77 -13.43 -16.16
C VAL A 719 -26.41 -12.60 -14.93
N ILE A 720 -26.41 -11.27 -15.09
CA ILE A 720 -26.28 -10.31 -14.00
C ILE A 720 -27.66 -9.71 -13.73
N THR A 721 -28.22 -9.97 -12.58
CA THR A 721 -29.48 -9.38 -12.13
C THR A 721 -29.23 -8.11 -11.33
N LEU A 722 -30.02 -7.08 -11.60
CA LEU A 722 -30.02 -5.80 -10.88
C LEU A 722 -31.47 -5.38 -10.64
N ASP A 723 -31.70 -4.66 -9.55
CA ASP A 723 -32.98 -3.96 -9.39
C ASP A 723 -32.95 -2.62 -10.15
N SER A 724 -34.13 -2.04 -10.40
CA SER A 724 -34.25 -0.77 -11.17
C SER A 724 -33.50 0.41 -10.53
N ASP A 725 -33.38 0.40 -9.19
CA ASP A 725 -32.65 1.39 -8.40
C ASP A 725 -31.16 1.11 -8.25
N THR A 726 -30.70 -0.05 -8.74
CA THR A 726 -29.28 -0.47 -8.58
C THR A 726 -28.43 0.06 -9.73
N GLN A 727 -27.35 0.77 -9.40
CA GLN A 727 -26.33 1.22 -10.34
C GLN A 727 -25.28 0.10 -10.56
N LEU A 728 -24.69 0.10 -11.75
CA LEU A 728 -23.59 -0.80 -12.11
C LEU A 728 -22.33 0.05 -12.37
N PRO A 729 -21.45 0.23 -11.37
CA PRO A 729 -20.27 1.08 -11.50
C PRO A 729 -19.32 0.63 -12.61
N LEU A 730 -18.43 1.54 -13.02
CA LEU A 730 -17.45 1.34 -14.08
C LEU A 730 -16.66 0.03 -13.94
N GLY A 731 -16.75 -0.84 -14.94
CA GLY A 731 -16.02 -2.10 -15.03
C GLY A 731 -16.45 -3.17 -14.01
N THR A 732 -17.55 -2.96 -13.28
CA THR A 732 -18.02 -3.92 -12.26
C THR A 732 -18.56 -5.19 -12.89
N ALA A 733 -19.29 -5.09 -14.00
CA ALA A 733 -19.77 -6.28 -14.75
C ALA A 733 -18.61 -7.18 -15.13
N ARG A 734 -17.55 -6.63 -15.74
CA ARG A 734 -16.37 -7.41 -16.10
C ARG A 734 -15.74 -8.11 -14.91
N ARG A 735 -15.57 -7.41 -13.76
CA ARG A 735 -15.00 -8.02 -12.55
C ARG A 735 -15.82 -9.19 -12.01
N MET A 736 -17.15 -9.11 -12.06
CA MET A 736 -18.02 -10.22 -11.69
C MET A 736 -17.85 -11.41 -12.64
N ILE A 737 -17.79 -11.15 -13.94
CA ILE A 737 -17.56 -12.18 -14.98
C ILE A 737 -16.17 -12.81 -14.78
N GLU A 738 -15.11 -12.01 -14.60
CA GLU A 738 -13.74 -12.48 -14.33
C GLU A 738 -13.69 -13.40 -13.11
N THR A 739 -14.51 -13.11 -12.08
CA THR A 739 -14.56 -13.93 -10.86
C THR A 739 -15.25 -15.26 -11.14
N LEU A 740 -16.45 -15.26 -11.72
CA LEU A 740 -17.22 -16.49 -11.94
C LEU A 740 -16.59 -17.35 -13.06
N ALA A 741 -15.91 -16.73 -14.03
CA ALA A 741 -15.23 -17.43 -15.11
C ALA A 741 -13.99 -18.23 -14.65
N HIS A 742 -13.44 -17.93 -13.46
CA HIS A 742 -12.27 -18.64 -12.97
C HIS A 742 -12.61 -20.11 -12.62
N PRO A 743 -11.82 -21.10 -13.09
CA PRO A 743 -12.17 -22.54 -12.94
C PRO A 743 -12.42 -22.97 -11.51
N LEU A 744 -11.69 -22.44 -10.54
CA LEU A 744 -11.91 -22.78 -9.12
C LEU A 744 -13.23 -22.26 -8.56
N ASN A 745 -13.88 -21.30 -9.21
CA ASN A 745 -15.16 -20.73 -8.76
C ASN A 745 -16.35 -21.35 -9.49
N GLN A 746 -16.16 -21.97 -10.67
CA GLN A 746 -17.25 -22.51 -11.48
C GLN A 746 -18.03 -23.61 -10.74
N PRO A 747 -19.36 -23.73 -10.95
CA PRO A 747 -20.20 -24.71 -10.27
C PRO A 747 -19.80 -26.14 -10.61
N ARG A 748 -19.80 -27.01 -9.60
CA ARG A 748 -19.63 -28.46 -9.72
C ARG A 748 -20.76 -29.19 -9.01
N PHE A 749 -21.12 -30.37 -9.50
CA PHE A 749 -22.19 -31.15 -8.97
C PHE A 749 -21.72 -32.55 -8.56
N ASP A 750 -22.27 -33.06 -7.49
CA ASP A 750 -22.13 -34.49 -7.12
C ASP A 750 -23.02 -35.38 -8.01
N ALA A 751 -22.92 -36.68 -7.83
CA ALA A 751 -23.74 -37.64 -8.57
C ALA A 751 -25.26 -37.48 -8.31
N ALA A 752 -25.63 -36.85 -7.21
CA ALA A 752 -27.04 -36.55 -6.86
C ALA A 752 -27.52 -35.19 -7.38
N GLY A 753 -26.68 -34.46 -8.15
CA GLY A 753 -27.00 -33.14 -8.69
C GLY A 753 -26.91 -31.98 -7.69
N ARG A 754 -26.29 -32.18 -6.51
CA ARG A 754 -26.09 -31.14 -5.49
C ARG A 754 -24.74 -30.44 -5.77
N ILE A 755 -24.69 -29.13 -5.45
CA ILE A 755 -23.48 -28.34 -5.62
C ILE A 755 -22.39 -28.78 -4.61
N LEU A 756 -21.17 -28.96 -5.11
CA LEU A 756 -20.02 -29.30 -4.28
C LEU A 756 -19.48 -28.06 -3.58
N ALA A 757 -19.12 -28.20 -2.32
CA ALA A 757 -18.49 -27.12 -1.54
C ALA A 757 -17.25 -26.53 -2.25
N GLY A 758 -17.07 -25.23 -2.14
CA GLY A 758 -15.98 -24.50 -2.81
C GLY A 758 -16.21 -24.27 -4.31
N SER A 759 -17.45 -24.39 -4.78
CA SER A 759 -17.90 -23.95 -6.11
C SER A 759 -19.13 -23.07 -5.97
N TYR A 760 -19.31 -22.14 -6.92
CA TYR A 760 -20.32 -21.10 -6.81
C TYR A 760 -21.20 -21.05 -8.05
N THR A 761 -22.50 -21.10 -7.86
CA THR A 761 -23.47 -20.87 -8.93
C THR A 761 -23.79 -19.40 -9.07
N ILE A 762 -23.81 -18.70 -7.94
CA ILE A 762 -24.06 -17.25 -7.82
C ILE A 762 -22.90 -16.58 -7.11
N ILE A 763 -22.54 -15.37 -7.55
CA ILE A 763 -21.64 -14.47 -6.85
C ILE A 763 -22.35 -13.14 -6.63
N GLN A 764 -22.43 -12.74 -5.34
CA GLN A 764 -23.04 -11.49 -4.90
C GLN A 764 -21.94 -10.44 -4.69
N PRO A 765 -21.93 -9.31 -5.44
CA PRO A 765 -21.04 -8.20 -5.14
C PRO A 765 -21.54 -7.44 -3.91
N ARG A 766 -20.64 -6.69 -3.28
CA ARG A 766 -21.03 -5.75 -2.24
C ARG A 766 -21.96 -4.69 -2.82
N VAL A 767 -23.08 -4.46 -2.16
CA VAL A 767 -24.03 -3.40 -2.47
C VAL A 767 -23.94 -2.32 -1.39
N SER A 768 -23.82 -1.06 -1.80
CA SER A 768 -23.75 0.10 -0.88
C SER A 768 -24.58 1.23 -1.43
N PRO A 769 -25.13 2.14 -0.58
CA PRO A 769 -25.85 3.31 -1.09
C PRO A 769 -24.93 4.27 -1.82
N THR A 770 -25.54 5.06 -2.68
CA THR A 770 -24.84 6.14 -3.40
C THR A 770 -24.64 7.35 -2.49
N LEU A 771 -23.63 8.17 -2.79
CA LEU A 771 -23.38 9.41 -2.06
C LEU A 771 -24.60 10.34 -1.98
N PRO A 772 -25.38 10.58 -3.05
CA PRO A 772 -26.62 11.33 -2.96
C PRO A 772 -27.63 10.73 -1.98
N SER A 773 -27.79 9.40 -1.95
CA SER A 773 -28.70 8.71 -1.03
C SER A 773 -28.28 8.89 0.43
N THR A 774 -26.95 8.87 0.71
CA THR A 774 -26.42 9.03 2.08
C THR A 774 -26.55 10.47 2.61
N SER A 775 -26.70 11.46 1.74
CA SER A 775 -26.82 12.87 2.11
C SER A 775 -28.25 13.43 2.05
N GLY A 776 -29.23 12.65 1.55
CA GLY A 776 -30.59 13.12 1.24
C GLY A 776 -31.46 13.48 2.47
N SER A 777 -31.18 12.91 3.64
CA SER A 777 -31.93 13.18 4.87
C SER A 777 -31.03 13.11 6.11
N LEU A 778 -31.51 13.63 7.25
CA LEU A 778 -30.82 13.51 8.52
C LEU A 778 -30.65 12.03 8.92
N PHE A 779 -31.69 11.23 8.71
CA PHE A 779 -31.64 9.79 8.95
C PHE A 779 -30.56 9.13 8.10
N SER A 780 -30.54 9.42 6.79
CA SER A 780 -29.53 8.84 5.89
C SER A 780 -28.10 9.21 6.32
N ARG A 781 -27.88 10.46 6.75
CA ARG A 781 -26.55 10.91 7.22
C ARG A 781 -26.12 10.23 8.51
N LEU A 782 -27.04 10.01 9.45
CA LEU A 782 -26.73 9.35 10.73
C LEU A 782 -26.42 7.85 10.55
N PHE A 783 -27.06 7.18 9.58
CA PHE A 783 -26.93 5.76 9.34
C PHE A 783 -26.12 5.42 8.09
N ALA A 784 -25.41 6.40 7.49
CA ALA A 784 -24.61 6.19 6.27
C ALA A 784 -23.48 5.15 6.41
N ASP A 785 -22.92 5.00 7.61
CA ASP A 785 -21.86 4.03 7.88
C ASP A 785 -22.38 2.59 8.07
N ALA A 786 -23.62 2.45 8.47
CA ALA A 786 -24.24 1.13 8.69
C ALA A 786 -24.79 0.54 7.39
N VAL A 787 -24.02 0.63 6.33
CA VAL A 787 -24.60 0.60 5.02
C VAL A 787 -24.24 -0.63 4.23
N GLY A 788 -25.25 -1.31 3.86
CA GLY A 788 -25.32 -2.42 2.96
C GLY A 788 -26.57 -3.22 3.30
N ILE A 789 -27.00 -4.00 2.37
CA ILE A 789 -28.07 -5.01 2.63
C ILE A 789 -27.58 -5.98 3.71
N ASP A 790 -26.26 -6.18 3.78
CA ASP A 790 -25.59 -6.96 4.82
C ASP A 790 -24.60 -6.07 5.60
N PRO A 791 -24.91 -5.70 6.86
CA PRO A 791 -24.04 -4.86 7.69
C PRO A 791 -22.70 -5.51 8.05
N TYR A 792 -22.56 -6.82 7.82
CA TYR A 792 -21.35 -7.58 8.11
C TYR A 792 -20.40 -7.69 6.91
N THR A 793 -20.79 -7.19 5.76
CA THR A 793 -19.97 -7.14 4.56
C THR A 793 -19.21 -5.82 4.50
N LYS A 794 -17.88 -5.88 4.59
CA LYS A 794 -16.96 -4.74 4.40
C LYS A 794 -16.30 -4.80 3.02
N ALA A 795 -15.51 -3.79 2.69
CA ALA A 795 -14.86 -3.69 1.38
C ALA A 795 -13.99 -4.91 1.02
N VAL A 796 -13.42 -5.59 2.01
CA VAL A 796 -12.47 -6.70 1.82
C VAL A 796 -12.91 -7.96 2.56
N SER A 797 -13.72 -7.84 3.62
CA SER A 797 -14.07 -8.92 4.54
C SER A 797 -15.57 -9.08 4.62
N ASP A 798 -16.03 -10.32 4.59
CA ASP A 798 -17.40 -10.74 4.80
C ASP A 798 -17.42 -11.91 5.79
N VAL A 799 -18.26 -11.82 6.84
CA VAL A 799 -18.26 -12.81 7.92
C VAL A 799 -18.59 -14.21 7.40
N ASN A 800 -19.60 -14.33 6.55
CA ASN A 800 -20.04 -15.63 6.02
C ASN A 800 -19.00 -16.21 5.05
N GLN A 801 -18.49 -15.36 4.14
CA GLN A 801 -17.45 -15.76 3.18
C GLN A 801 -16.14 -16.16 3.89
N ASP A 802 -15.70 -15.38 4.87
CA ASP A 802 -14.42 -15.59 5.53
C ASP A 802 -14.45 -16.80 6.46
N LEU A 803 -15.55 -17.04 7.16
CA LEU A 803 -15.70 -18.14 8.10
C LEU A 803 -16.14 -19.44 7.41
N ALA A 804 -17.24 -19.38 6.64
CA ALA A 804 -17.89 -20.57 6.04
C ALA A 804 -17.52 -20.78 4.57
N GLY A 805 -17.07 -19.75 3.85
CA GLY A 805 -16.86 -19.79 2.41
C GLY A 805 -18.13 -19.62 1.59
N GLU A 806 -19.16 -19.05 2.20
CA GLU A 806 -20.49 -18.86 1.63
C GLU A 806 -20.89 -17.39 1.71
N GLY A 807 -21.67 -16.90 0.74
CA GLY A 807 -22.20 -15.53 0.74
C GLY A 807 -23.72 -15.51 0.86
N SER A 808 -24.29 -14.34 1.16
CA SER A 808 -25.73 -14.08 1.11
C SER A 808 -26.12 -13.56 -0.26
N TYR A 809 -27.23 -14.03 -0.83
CA TYR A 809 -27.76 -13.54 -2.10
C TYR A 809 -29.01 -12.67 -1.86
N HIS A 810 -29.02 -11.48 -2.44
CA HIS A 810 -30.06 -10.45 -2.29
C HIS A 810 -30.61 -9.99 -3.64
N GLY A 811 -30.65 -10.88 -4.64
CA GLY A 811 -31.22 -10.59 -5.95
C GLY A 811 -30.37 -9.68 -6.86
N LYS A 812 -29.15 -9.37 -6.47
CA LYS A 812 -28.24 -8.49 -7.19
C LYS A 812 -26.88 -9.16 -7.32
N GLY A 813 -26.65 -9.85 -8.42
CA GLY A 813 -25.42 -10.62 -8.59
C GLY A 813 -25.29 -11.23 -9.97
N ILE A 814 -24.25 -12.03 -10.14
CA ILE A 814 -24.01 -12.80 -11.37
C ILE A 814 -24.20 -14.29 -11.08
N TYR A 815 -24.84 -15.00 -11.97
CA TYR A 815 -25.01 -16.44 -11.89
C TYR A 815 -24.78 -17.15 -13.22
N ASP A 816 -24.39 -18.46 -13.16
CA ASP A 816 -24.31 -19.36 -14.31
C ASP A 816 -25.70 -19.91 -14.59
N VAL A 817 -26.26 -19.62 -15.77
CA VAL A 817 -27.65 -19.93 -16.14
C VAL A 817 -27.95 -21.42 -16.02
N ARG A 818 -27.10 -22.26 -16.60
CA ARG A 818 -27.33 -23.71 -16.61
C ARG A 818 -27.25 -24.31 -15.21
N ALA A 819 -26.30 -23.85 -14.39
CA ALA A 819 -26.18 -24.34 -13.03
C ALA A 819 -27.33 -23.85 -12.16
N PHE A 820 -27.79 -22.63 -12.32
CA PHE A 820 -28.92 -22.05 -11.62
C PHE A 820 -30.22 -22.80 -11.93
N SER A 821 -30.51 -22.97 -13.23
CA SER A 821 -31.70 -23.73 -13.68
C SER A 821 -31.67 -25.18 -13.19
N ARG A 822 -30.52 -25.86 -13.26
CA ARG A 822 -30.39 -27.24 -12.78
C ARG A 822 -30.71 -27.43 -11.32
N VAL A 823 -30.40 -26.44 -10.47
CA VAL A 823 -30.63 -26.55 -9.01
C VAL A 823 -32.04 -26.14 -8.63
N LEU A 824 -32.60 -25.11 -9.26
CA LEU A 824 -33.84 -24.47 -8.80
C LEU A 824 -35.09 -24.88 -9.57
N SER A 825 -34.96 -25.39 -10.79
CA SER A 825 -36.14 -25.76 -11.61
C SER A 825 -37.05 -26.74 -10.89
N GLY A 826 -38.34 -26.36 -10.79
CA GLY A 826 -39.40 -27.18 -10.14
C GLY A 826 -39.24 -27.36 -8.63
N ARG A 827 -38.33 -26.62 -7.96
CA ARG A 827 -38.07 -26.81 -6.54
C ARG A 827 -39.07 -26.07 -5.64
N PHE A 828 -39.59 -24.96 -6.09
CA PHE A 828 -40.49 -24.13 -5.29
C PHE A 828 -41.92 -24.24 -5.75
N PRO A 829 -42.88 -24.32 -4.82
CA PRO A 829 -44.29 -24.31 -5.18
C PRO A 829 -44.69 -22.93 -5.72
N GLU A 830 -45.61 -22.92 -6.69
CA GLU A 830 -46.13 -21.68 -7.28
C GLU A 830 -46.97 -20.88 -6.28
N GLU A 831 -46.95 -19.54 -6.40
CA GLU A 831 -47.74 -18.59 -5.59
C GLU A 831 -47.45 -18.57 -4.07
N TRP A 832 -46.36 -19.20 -3.59
CA TRP A 832 -46.06 -19.31 -2.17
C TRP A 832 -44.94 -18.37 -1.69
N LEU A 833 -44.08 -17.86 -2.59
CA LEU A 833 -42.88 -17.11 -2.24
C LEU A 833 -42.99 -15.62 -2.62
N LEU A 834 -43.08 -14.76 -1.61
CA LEU A 834 -43.03 -13.30 -1.81
C LEU A 834 -41.56 -12.78 -1.96
N SER A 835 -40.64 -13.35 -1.17
CA SER A 835 -39.22 -13.01 -1.22
C SER A 835 -38.40 -14.27 -1.52
N HIS A 836 -37.85 -14.34 -2.70
CA HIS A 836 -37.22 -15.56 -3.22
C HIS A 836 -35.69 -15.54 -3.13
N ASP A 837 -35.07 -14.37 -3.16
CA ASP A 837 -33.63 -14.22 -3.32
C ASP A 837 -32.82 -15.00 -2.27
N LEU A 838 -33.17 -14.85 -0.99
CA LEU A 838 -32.48 -15.54 0.12
C LEU A 838 -32.61 -17.04 0.06
N ILE A 839 -33.82 -17.52 -0.28
CA ILE A 839 -34.12 -18.96 -0.37
C ILE A 839 -33.41 -19.58 -1.57
N GLU A 840 -33.48 -18.94 -2.73
CA GLU A 840 -32.71 -19.34 -3.92
C GLU A 840 -31.22 -19.40 -3.58
N GLY A 841 -30.66 -18.33 -2.97
CA GLY A 841 -29.27 -18.29 -2.53
C GLY A 841 -28.90 -19.44 -1.59
N ALA A 842 -29.80 -19.84 -0.69
CA ALA A 842 -29.58 -20.99 0.21
C ALA A 842 -29.49 -22.34 -0.51
N HIS A 843 -30.15 -22.47 -1.66
CA HIS A 843 -30.17 -23.73 -2.42
C HIS A 843 -29.07 -23.82 -3.49
N VAL A 844 -28.57 -22.68 -3.99
CA VAL A 844 -27.53 -22.62 -5.06
C VAL A 844 -26.11 -22.49 -4.54
N ARG A 845 -25.89 -22.68 -3.26
CA ARG A 845 -24.58 -22.73 -2.62
C ARG A 845 -24.01 -24.13 -2.47
#